data_58541acf24427b95e34bfa509ef60282
#
_entry.id   58541acf24427b95e34bfa509ef60282
#
_cell.length_a   1.000
_cell.length_b   1.000
_cell.length_c   1.000
_cell.angle_alpha   90.00
_cell.angle_beta   90.00
_cell.angle_gamma   90.00
#
_symmetry.space_group_name_H-M   'P 1'
#
loop_
_entity.id
_entity.type
_entity.pdbx_description
1 polymer ?
#
loop_
_entity_poly.entity_id
_entity_poly.type
_entity_poly.pdbx_seq_one_letter_code
_entity_poly.pdbx_strand_id
1 'polypeptide(L)'
;DLSFEKDNDKKILVEAGVSQTPQLIVVRIDYSEKTDRAYIFYSPTAAAVPDLENAVSVLSGDFDFNRIRILAEKGSKGMVSDVFIGTNYHDVVRPNKLQVVEKEGQSQTVLSWKKEKQALWVQTSGGTLFLQPYDIGSVHVMFGSELEIENNKSFAVTQQPDIAEFDVEDTRREIILRSSCLSVTVNKKAGYISLLDKSGKLLLKEWPEKARMNVHGDSVNAYCRFQLQDEEALYGLGQFRDNLMNLRNAKRELVQFNTQAAVPVIYSTGKWGLFWDNPSRTIYADNNAGMSFVSDYGRIVNYYLFVGDGMDKLVAAYRSLTGAAPMLPVWALGYHQSRNRYATQKEVMEVAKRMKEENIPASTIFIDYHYWGKYGTGSHKFDETIFPDVPAMVDSLHNMYDLKVVLTMWPSFKPGIPNYNEMSERGYILEGARAIDGYIYDTFNPGAAKMYWDKVVPLVDLNIDGWFLDGPEPDHIASFLPLRTYAGEARRVRNIYPLVHASHFYDGITKARPNLRPYMLTRCAWASQQKWGTAVWSGDIPTTFEELQKQVAAGLNFTATGIPYWTTDIGGYSGGDPSKKDYQELFIRWFQYGTFCPIFRAHGRRYPGDTKAPNELWAYGPEVQRICTDFIKLRYRLLPYIYTLSDRVTREHYTPMRLLAFDFPQDEKVLDCKDQFMYGPALLVCPILEAGATSRSVYLPEGHTWFDFWTGKKYQGGITVMAEASLSTMPLFVKAGSIIPYYMSVVLIRYPHGGRFEIPRL
;
A
#
# COMPACT_ATOMS: atom_id res chain seq x y z
N ASP A 1 -21.11 -28.94 -16.45
CA ASP A 1 -21.83 -29.00 -15.19
C ASP A 1 -20.84 -29.30 -14.07
N LEU A 2 -20.92 -28.56 -13.01
CA LEU A 2 -20.19 -28.81 -11.78
C LEU A 2 -21.16 -29.37 -10.75
N SER A 3 -20.87 -30.55 -10.20
CA SER A 3 -21.73 -31.12 -9.16
C SER A 3 -20.95 -31.43 -7.91
N PHE A 4 -21.57 -31.25 -6.77
CA PHE A 4 -21.08 -31.63 -5.45
C PHE A 4 -21.91 -32.80 -4.95
N GLU A 5 -21.27 -33.90 -4.54
CA GLU A 5 -21.95 -35.12 -4.06
C GLU A 5 -21.57 -35.39 -2.59
N LYS A 6 -22.61 -35.67 -1.76
CA LYS A 6 -22.47 -36.38 -0.50
C LYS A 6 -22.74 -37.85 -0.69
N ASP A 7 -22.12 -38.71 0.09
CA ASP A 7 -22.45 -40.14 0.13
C ASP A 7 -23.95 -40.33 0.43
N ASN A 8 -24.75 -40.55 -0.59
CA ASN A 8 -26.19 -40.71 -0.70
C ASN A 8 -26.98 -39.40 -1.05
N ASP A 9 -27.21 -39.29 -2.36
CA ASP A 9 -28.41 -38.69 -2.99
C ASP A 9 -28.65 -37.17 -3.02
N LYS A 10 -27.75 -36.28 -2.63
CA LYS A 10 -27.94 -34.85 -2.93
C LYS A 10 -26.85 -34.35 -3.88
N LYS A 11 -27.26 -34.03 -5.11
CA LYS A 11 -26.41 -33.40 -6.13
C LYS A 11 -26.74 -31.92 -6.22
N ILE A 12 -25.73 -31.10 -6.14
CA ILE A 12 -25.82 -29.69 -6.56
C ILE A 12 -25.31 -29.62 -8.00
N LEU A 13 -26.21 -29.36 -8.93
CA LEU A 13 -25.86 -29.18 -10.34
C LEU A 13 -25.64 -27.68 -10.62
N VAL A 14 -24.49 -27.33 -11.13
CA VAL A 14 -24.21 -26.02 -11.64
C VAL A 14 -24.08 -26.11 -13.16
N GLU A 15 -25.08 -25.61 -13.88
CA GLU A 15 -25.00 -25.51 -15.33
C GLU A 15 -24.18 -24.30 -15.72
N ALA A 16 -23.00 -24.51 -16.27
CA ALA A 16 -22.20 -23.45 -16.90
C ALA A 16 -22.41 -23.51 -18.41
N GLY A 17 -22.84 -22.40 -18.99
CA GLY A 17 -22.91 -22.26 -20.44
C GLY A 17 -21.54 -22.46 -21.09
N VAL A 18 -21.49 -23.10 -22.26
CA VAL A 18 -20.24 -23.34 -23.00
C VAL A 18 -19.71 -21.98 -23.46
N SER A 19 -18.56 -21.54 -22.92
CA SER A 19 -17.83 -20.39 -23.38
C SER A 19 -16.55 -20.81 -24.11
N GLN A 20 -16.22 -20.12 -25.20
CA GLN A 20 -14.95 -20.36 -25.91
C GLN A 20 -13.75 -19.70 -25.19
N THR A 21 -14.01 -18.88 -24.17
CA THR A 21 -12.98 -18.28 -23.34
C THR A 21 -12.97 -18.93 -21.97
N PRO A 22 -11.78 -19.09 -21.33
CA PRO A 22 -11.69 -19.59 -19.96
C PRO A 22 -12.56 -18.77 -19.01
N GLN A 23 -13.37 -19.43 -18.18
CA GLN A 23 -14.20 -18.80 -17.17
C GLN A 23 -13.79 -19.28 -15.79
N LEU A 24 -13.67 -18.34 -14.85
CA LEU A 24 -13.51 -18.65 -13.44
C LEU A 24 -14.89 -18.87 -12.83
N ILE A 25 -15.08 -20.01 -12.18
CA ILE A 25 -16.30 -20.30 -11.41
C ILE A 25 -15.87 -20.35 -9.94
N VAL A 26 -16.50 -19.56 -9.10
CA VAL A 26 -16.30 -19.59 -7.65
C VAL A 26 -17.58 -20.02 -6.99
N VAL A 27 -17.47 -21.00 -6.10
CA VAL A 27 -18.57 -21.45 -5.23
C VAL A 27 -18.19 -21.10 -3.79
N ARG A 28 -18.96 -20.23 -3.17
CA ARG A 28 -18.86 -19.91 -1.74
C ARG A 28 -19.93 -20.71 -1.00
N ILE A 29 -19.55 -21.38 0.08
CA ILE A 29 -20.48 -22.11 0.94
C ILE A 29 -20.44 -21.49 2.32
N ASP A 30 -21.58 -20.98 2.76
CA ASP A 30 -21.78 -20.43 4.10
C ASP A 30 -22.50 -21.50 4.93
N TYR A 31 -21.79 -22.10 5.88
CA TYR A 31 -22.31 -23.07 6.82
C TYR A 31 -23.09 -22.39 7.95
N SER A 32 -24.25 -22.93 8.30
CA SER A 32 -25.05 -22.43 9.41
C SER A 32 -25.72 -23.58 10.21
N GLU A 33 -26.06 -23.33 11.47
CA GLU A 33 -26.74 -24.31 12.33
C GLU A 33 -28.12 -24.75 11.83
N LYS A 34 -28.72 -24.00 10.88
CA LYS A 34 -30.07 -24.30 10.38
C LYS A 34 -30.09 -24.74 8.93
N THR A 35 -29.41 -24.04 8.06
CA THR A 35 -29.43 -24.30 6.62
C THR A 35 -28.23 -23.64 5.98
N ASP A 36 -27.37 -24.42 5.33
CA ASP A 36 -26.23 -23.91 4.59
C ASP A 36 -26.66 -23.28 3.28
N ARG A 37 -25.84 -22.36 2.77
CA ARG A 37 -26.07 -21.70 1.48
C ARG A 37 -24.83 -21.80 0.60
N ALA A 38 -25.03 -22.22 -0.64
CA ALA A 38 -24.00 -22.17 -1.66
C ALA A 38 -24.30 -21.08 -2.68
N TYR A 39 -23.37 -20.16 -2.87
CA TYR A 39 -23.44 -19.05 -3.82
C TYR A 39 -22.48 -19.29 -4.96
N ILE A 40 -22.95 -19.16 -6.19
CA ILE A 40 -22.17 -19.43 -7.38
C ILE A 40 -21.93 -18.15 -8.14
N PHE A 41 -20.66 -17.89 -8.47
CA PHE A 41 -20.22 -16.70 -9.18
C PHE A 41 -19.47 -17.09 -10.44
N TYR A 42 -19.77 -16.44 -11.57
CA TYR A 42 -19.01 -16.59 -12.81
C TYR A 42 -18.08 -15.40 -13.00
N SER A 43 -16.81 -15.71 -13.28
CA SER A 43 -15.75 -14.71 -13.52
C SER A 43 -15.73 -13.59 -12.49
N PRO A 44 -15.79 -13.89 -11.17
CA PRO A 44 -15.72 -12.87 -10.14
C PRO A 44 -14.34 -12.20 -10.16
N THR A 45 -14.28 -10.98 -9.64
CA THR A 45 -13.02 -10.25 -9.55
C THR A 45 -12.11 -10.86 -8.48
N ALA A 46 -10.80 -10.90 -8.76
CA ALA A 46 -9.81 -11.34 -7.77
C ALA A 46 -9.61 -10.32 -6.62
N ALA A 47 -10.14 -9.11 -6.77
CA ALA A 47 -9.88 -7.99 -5.87
C ALA A 47 -10.77 -7.96 -4.62
N ALA A 48 -11.98 -8.51 -4.69
CA ALA A 48 -12.91 -8.50 -3.57
C ALA A 48 -13.76 -9.78 -3.53
N VAL A 49 -14.19 -10.18 -2.32
CA VAL A 49 -15.21 -11.21 -2.17
C VAL A 49 -16.47 -10.70 -2.87
N PRO A 50 -17.05 -11.46 -3.84
CA PRO A 50 -18.25 -11.02 -4.52
C PRO A 50 -19.41 -10.75 -3.54
N ASP A 51 -20.15 -9.68 -3.76
CA ASP A 51 -21.38 -9.44 -3.02
C ASP A 51 -22.36 -10.57 -3.30
N LEU A 52 -23.05 -11.07 -2.29
CA LEU A 52 -23.98 -12.21 -2.40
C LEU A 52 -25.11 -11.95 -3.40
N GLU A 53 -25.45 -10.68 -3.62
CA GLU A 53 -26.45 -10.25 -4.61
C GLU A 53 -26.00 -10.49 -6.06
N ASN A 54 -24.68 -10.62 -6.30
CA ASN A 54 -24.14 -10.89 -7.61
C ASN A 54 -23.96 -12.39 -7.91
N ALA A 55 -24.45 -13.25 -7.02
CA ALA A 55 -24.45 -14.69 -7.28
C ALA A 55 -25.43 -15.00 -8.42
N VAL A 56 -24.97 -15.73 -9.43
CA VAL A 56 -25.83 -16.18 -10.54
C VAL A 56 -26.76 -17.31 -10.13
N SER A 57 -26.43 -17.99 -9.04
CA SER A 57 -27.29 -19.00 -8.43
C SER A 57 -27.05 -19.06 -6.92
N VAL A 58 -28.13 -19.27 -6.15
CA VAL A 58 -28.09 -19.47 -4.70
C VAL A 58 -28.83 -20.77 -4.39
N LEU A 59 -28.13 -21.66 -3.74
CA LEU A 59 -28.68 -22.97 -3.32
C LEU A 59 -28.72 -23.02 -1.79
N SER A 60 -29.75 -23.66 -1.24
CA SER A 60 -29.86 -23.85 0.19
C SER A 60 -30.05 -25.34 0.52
N GLY A 61 -29.40 -25.80 1.57
CA GLY A 61 -29.43 -27.21 1.97
C GLY A 61 -28.46 -27.47 3.11
N ASP A 62 -28.31 -28.71 3.50
CA ASP A 62 -27.27 -29.19 4.40
C ASP A 62 -26.12 -29.71 3.53
N PHE A 63 -25.03 -28.97 3.47
CA PHE A 63 -23.90 -29.25 2.57
C PHE A 63 -22.73 -29.84 3.34
N ASP A 64 -22.62 -31.13 3.32
CA ASP A 64 -21.42 -31.85 3.73
C ASP A 64 -21.02 -32.78 2.60
N PHE A 65 -19.89 -32.50 1.93
CA PHE A 65 -19.48 -33.28 0.76
C PHE A 65 -17.99 -33.63 0.84
N ASN A 66 -17.69 -34.80 0.36
CA ASN A 66 -16.32 -35.33 0.29
C ASN A 66 -15.79 -35.43 -1.15
N ARG A 67 -16.60 -35.04 -2.15
CA ARG A 67 -16.23 -35.11 -3.57
C ARG A 67 -16.71 -33.92 -4.36
N ILE A 68 -15.89 -33.54 -5.33
CA ILE A 68 -16.23 -32.60 -6.41
C ILE A 68 -16.23 -33.44 -7.72
N ARG A 69 -17.33 -33.38 -8.47
CA ARG A 69 -17.41 -34.01 -9.77
C ARG A 69 -17.68 -32.99 -10.85
N ILE A 70 -16.88 -33.01 -11.92
CA ILE A 70 -17.06 -32.19 -13.10
C ILE A 70 -17.59 -33.10 -14.22
N LEU A 71 -18.77 -32.77 -14.72
CA LEU A 71 -19.43 -33.51 -15.78
C LEU A 71 -19.50 -32.66 -17.05
N ALA A 72 -19.17 -33.24 -18.19
CA ALA A 72 -19.42 -32.66 -19.50
C ALA A 72 -20.51 -33.47 -20.23
N GLU A 73 -21.40 -32.79 -20.95
CA GLU A 73 -22.37 -33.48 -21.82
C GLU A 73 -21.66 -34.28 -22.90
N LYS A 74 -22.30 -35.38 -23.33
CA LYS A 74 -21.77 -36.24 -24.37
C LYS A 74 -21.56 -35.45 -25.68
N GLY A 75 -20.31 -35.30 -26.08
CA GLY A 75 -19.91 -34.52 -27.25
C GLY A 75 -19.30 -33.15 -26.96
N SER A 76 -19.37 -32.66 -25.72
CA SER A 76 -18.68 -31.44 -25.30
C SER A 76 -17.18 -31.72 -25.20
N LYS A 77 -16.38 -30.78 -25.71
CA LYS A 77 -14.92 -30.73 -25.50
C LYS A 77 -14.62 -29.57 -24.61
N GLY A 78 -14.38 -29.81 -23.35
CA GLY A 78 -13.96 -28.81 -22.38
C GLY A 78 -12.70 -29.25 -21.66
N MET A 79 -11.86 -28.30 -21.27
CA MET A 79 -10.68 -28.53 -20.43
C MET A 79 -10.87 -27.77 -19.12
N VAL A 80 -10.70 -28.49 -18.01
CA VAL A 80 -10.59 -27.88 -16.69
C VAL A 80 -9.11 -27.86 -16.35
N SER A 81 -8.53 -26.67 -16.22
CA SER A 81 -7.09 -26.57 -15.98
C SER A 81 -6.73 -26.70 -14.51
N ASP A 82 -7.52 -26.06 -13.62
CA ASP A 82 -7.18 -25.98 -12.21
C ASP A 82 -8.41 -26.00 -11.31
N VAL A 83 -8.33 -26.75 -10.20
CA VAL A 83 -9.34 -26.79 -9.14
C VAL A 83 -8.66 -26.40 -7.83
N PHE A 84 -9.10 -25.31 -7.20
CA PHE A 84 -8.59 -24.82 -5.93
C PHE A 84 -9.67 -24.92 -4.86
N ILE A 85 -9.29 -25.37 -3.67
CA ILE A 85 -10.15 -25.40 -2.48
C ILE A 85 -9.44 -24.61 -1.40
N GLY A 86 -10.14 -23.62 -0.81
CA GLY A 86 -9.60 -22.79 0.24
C GLY A 86 -10.67 -22.40 1.25
N THR A 87 -10.25 -21.96 2.40
CA THR A 87 -11.11 -21.52 3.50
C THR A 87 -11.56 -20.06 3.35
N ASN A 88 -10.98 -19.34 2.40
CA ASN A 88 -11.39 -17.99 2.07
C ASN A 88 -11.34 -17.74 0.56
N TYR A 89 -12.03 -16.69 0.11
CA TYR A 89 -12.14 -16.32 -1.30
C TYR A 89 -10.79 -16.16 -2.02
N HIS A 90 -9.83 -15.51 -1.36
CA HIS A 90 -8.53 -15.25 -1.95
C HIS A 90 -7.67 -16.50 -2.14
N ASP A 91 -7.90 -17.55 -1.35
CA ASP A 91 -7.20 -18.83 -1.52
C ASP A 91 -7.63 -19.54 -2.81
N VAL A 92 -8.87 -19.31 -3.25
CA VAL A 92 -9.47 -19.98 -4.40
C VAL A 92 -9.29 -19.20 -5.70
N VAL A 93 -9.40 -17.88 -5.65
CA VAL A 93 -9.40 -16.99 -6.82
C VAL A 93 -8.00 -16.58 -7.27
N ARG A 94 -6.96 -16.90 -6.52
CA ARG A 94 -5.58 -16.62 -6.93
C ARG A 94 -5.15 -17.54 -8.07
N PRO A 95 -5.00 -17.03 -9.31
CA PRO A 95 -4.44 -17.83 -10.38
C PRO A 95 -2.96 -18.10 -10.06
N ASN A 96 -2.59 -19.34 -10.14
CA ASN A 96 -1.24 -19.88 -10.02
C ASN A 96 -0.60 -19.72 -8.61
N LYS A 97 -0.82 -20.73 -7.76
CA LYS A 97 0.23 -21.06 -6.79
C LYS A 97 1.51 -21.27 -7.60
N LEU A 98 2.50 -20.39 -7.41
CA LEU A 98 3.85 -20.73 -7.83
C LEU A 98 4.15 -22.12 -7.27
N GLN A 99 4.20 -23.13 -8.13
CA GLN A 99 5.04 -24.26 -7.82
C GLN A 99 6.44 -23.67 -7.82
N VAL A 100 6.94 -23.40 -6.62
CA VAL A 100 8.38 -23.21 -6.44
C VAL A 100 8.97 -24.55 -6.81
N VAL A 101 9.30 -24.71 -8.08
CA VAL A 101 10.17 -25.78 -8.50
C VAL A 101 11.50 -25.42 -7.88
N GLU A 102 11.75 -25.96 -6.68
CA GLU A 102 13.08 -25.96 -6.07
C GLU A 102 13.96 -26.83 -6.98
N LYS A 103 14.35 -26.28 -8.13
CA LYS A 103 15.50 -26.82 -8.85
C LYS A 103 16.69 -26.51 -7.97
N GLU A 104 17.41 -27.52 -7.58
CA GLU A 104 18.65 -27.39 -6.82
C GLU A 104 19.60 -26.42 -7.55
N GLY A 105 19.93 -25.31 -6.90
CA GLY A 105 20.83 -24.32 -7.44
C GLY A 105 22.20 -24.96 -7.68
N GLN A 106 22.76 -24.76 -8.86
CA GLN A 106 24.12 -25.21 -9.15
C GLN A 106 25.12 -24.28 -8.44
N SER A 107 26.23 -24.84 -7.98
CA SER A 107 27.37 -24.08 -7.47
C SER A 107 27.83 -23.05 -8.52
N GLN A 108 27.93 -21.78 -8.13
CA GLN A 108 28.34 -20.67 -8.99
C GLN A 108 29.83 -20.34 -8.81
N THR A 109 30.70 -21.30 -9.12
CA THR A 109 32.16 -21.11 -8.99
C THR A 109 32.62 -19.89 -9.77
N VAL A 110 33.41 -19.03 -9.12
CA VAL A 110 34.02 -17.87 -9.76
C VAL A 110 35.08 -18.32 -10.76
N LEU A 111 34.99 -17.81 -11.99
CA LEU A 111 35.92 -18.08 -13.09
C LEU A 111 36.91 -16.95 -13.26
N SER A 112 36.44 -15.69 -13.19
CA SER A 112 37.28 -14.49 -13.34
C SER A 112 36.54 -13.28 -12.74
N TRP A 113 37.26 -12.16 -12.61
CA TRP A 113 36.66 -10.90 -12.23
C TRP A 113 37.38 -9.72 -12.89
N LYS A 114 36.66 -8.59 -13.01
CA LYS A 114 37.20 -7.31 -13.48
C LYS A 114 36.58 -6.14 -12.72
N LYS A 115 37.34 -5.07 -12.48
CA LYS A 115 36.83 -3.78 -12.02
C LYS A 115 36.69 -2.88 -13.25
N GLU A 116 35.46 -2.57 -13.62
CA GLU A 116 35.12 -1.78 -14.81
C GLU A 116 33.87 -0.93 -14.59
N LYS A 117 33.81 0.28 -15.17
CA LYS A 117 32.66 1.20 -15.06
C LYS A 117 32.23 1.43 -13.61
N GLN A 118 33.21 1.57 -12.72
CA GLN A 118 32.99 1.79 -11.28
C GLN A 118 32.17 0.67 -10.61
N ALA A 119 32.28 -0.55 -11.08
CA ALA A 119 31.64 -1.74 -10.53
C ALA A 119 32.60 -2.92 -10.53
N LEU A 120 32.33 -3.90 -9.69
CA LEU A 120 32.99 -5.19 -9.68
C LEU A 120 32.14 -6.19 -10.48
N TRP A 121 32.69 -6.73 -11.55
CA TRP A 121 32.10 -7.77 -12.39
C TRP A 121 32.76 -9.10 -12.10
N VAL A 122 31.97 -10.10 -11.70
CA VAL A 122 32.48 -11.42 -11.37
C VAL A 122 31.83 -12.46 -12.27
N GLN A 123 32.60 -13.05 -13.16
CA GLN A 123 32.14 -14.15 -14.00
C GLN A 123 32.09 -15.43 -13.19
N THR A 124 30.95 -16.09 -13.15
CA THR A 124 30.76 -17.38 -12.49
C THR A 124 30.36 -18.46 -13.48
N SER A 125 30.36 -19.73 -13.07
CA SER A 125 29.87 -20.85 -13.87
C SER A 125 28.34 -20.76 -14.16
N GLY A 126 27.58 -19.95 -13.41
CA GLY A 126 26.13 -19.79 -13.58
C GLY A 126 25.68 -18.48 -14.21
N GLY A 127 26.59 -17.53 -14.43
CA GLY A 127 26.29 -16.19 -14.95
C GLY A 127 27.24 -15.13 -14.41
N THR A 128 26.97 -13.88 -14.73
CA THR A 128 27.76 -12.73 -14.28
C THR A 128 27.11 -12.11 -13.04
N LEU A 129 27.91 -11.92 -11.99
CA LEU A 129 27.54 -11.14 -10.82
C LEU A 129 28.10 -9.73 -10.97
N PHE A 130 27.24 -8.73 -10.78
CA PHE A 130 27.57 -7.31 -10.79
C PHE A 130 27.38 -6.71 -9.41
N LEU A 131 28.37 -5.96 -8.92
CA LEU A 131 28.35 -5.27 -7.63
C LEU A 131 28.79 -3.82 -7.83
N GLN A 132 27.90 -2.86 -7.50
CA GLN A 132 28.20 -1.43 -7.58
C GLN A 132 27.88 -0.76 -6.25
N PRO A 133 28.89 -0.31 -5.48
CA PRO A 133 28.69 0.38 -4.22
C PRO A 133 28.38 1.86 -4.43
N TYR A 134 27.54 2.43 -3.54
CA TYR A 134 27.23 3.85 -3.48
C TYR A 134 27.68 4.43 -2.12
N ASP A 135 28.01 5.71 -2.10
CA ASP A 135 28.51 6.41 -0.91
C ASP A 135 27.47 6.61 0.21
N ILE A 136 26.21 6.41 -0.13
CA ILE A 136 25.07 6.39 0.83
C ILE A 136 25.00 5.12 1.70
N GLY A 137 25.99 4.23 1.64
CA GLY A 137 26.00 2.95 2.34
C GLY A 137 25.10 1.90 1.69
N SER A 138 25.05 1.88 0.35
CA SER A 138 24.33 0.82 -0.37
C SER A 138 25.18 0.15 -1.43
N VAL A 139 24.77 -1.04 -1.84
CA VAL A 139 25.35 -1.78 -2.97
C VAL A 139 24.23 -2.34 -3.85
N HIS A 140 24.35 -2.10 -5.14
CA HIS A 140 23.50 -2.71 -6.17
C HIS A 140 24.06 -4.07 -6.54
N VAL A 141 23.22 -5.08 -6.49
CA VAL A 141 23.56 -6.48 -6.81
C VAL A 141 22.69 -6.93 -7.97
N MET A 142 23.34 -7.34 -9.07
CA MET A 142 22.64 -7.99 -10.18
C MET A 142 23.32 -9.30 -10.54
N PHE A 143 22.50 -10.26 -11.03
CA PHE A 143 23.01 -11.54 -11.51
C PHE A 143 22.21 -12.01 -12.73
N GLY A 144 22.94 -12.32 -13.82
CA GLY A 144 22.35 -12.75 -15.08
C GLY A 144 23.42 -12.80 -16.19
N SER A 145 23.02 -12.65 -17.45
CA SER A 145 23.97 -12.42 -18.53
C SER A 145 24.46 -10.96 -18.50
N GLU A 146 25.71 -10.72 -18.93
CA GLU A 146 26.29 -9.37 -18.97
C GLU A 146 25.43 -8.41 -19.81
N LEU A 147 24.91 -8.87 -20.94
CA LEU A 147 24.01 -8.10 -21.81
C LEU A 147 22.71 -7.67 -21.10
N GLU A 148 22.09 -8.56 -20.33
CA GLU A 148 20.86 -8.28 -19.60
C GLU A 148 21.10 -7.33 -18.43
N ILE A 149 22.25 -7.44 -17.75
CA ILE A 149 22.68 -6.52 -16.69
C ILE A 149 22.87 -5.11 -17.26
N GLU A 150 23.62 -4.97 -18.37
CA GLU A 150 23.86 -3.67 -19.01
C GLU A 150 22.59 -2.98 -19.53
N ASN A 151 21.61 -3.75 -19.98
CA ASN A 151 20.33 -3.24 -20.48
C ASN A 151 19.25 -3.09 -19.42
N ASN A 152 19.53 -3.44 -18.15
CA ASN A 152 18.55 -3.33 -17.08
C ASN A 152 18.25 -1.87 -16.76
N LYS A 153 16.95 -1.56 -16.62
CA LYS A 153 16.46 -0.25 -16.20
C LYS A 153 15.47 -0.44 -15.08
N SER A 154 15.74 0.17 -13.95
CA SER A 154 14.81 0.23 -12.83
C SER A 154 13.70 1.25 -13.10
N PHE A 155 12.48 0.92 -12.71
CA PHE A 155 11.38 1.89 -12.65
C PHE A 155 11.38 2.69 -11.33
N ALA A 156 12.01 2.16 -10.29
CA ALA A 156 12.01 2.76 -8.96
C ALA A 156 13.27 3.61 -8.71
N VAL A 157 14.44 3.15 -9.15
CA VAL A 157 15.70 3.86 -8.95
C VAL A 157 15.90 4.83 -10.11
N THR A 158 15.57 6.08 -9.87
CA THR A 158 15.61 7.16 -10.86
C THR A 158 16.67 8.22 -10.56
N GLN A 159 17.23 8.19 -9.36
CA GLN A 159 18.38 8.97 -8.96
C GLN A 159 19.56 8.01 -8.83
N GLN A 160 20.71 8.43 -9.32
CA GLN A 160 21.95 7.69 -9.10
C GLN A 160 22.78 8.50 -8.10
N PRO A 161 22.88 8.02 -6.84
CA PRO A 161 23.83 8.59 -5.88
C PRO A 161 25.26 8.46 -6.43
N ASP A 162 26.18 9.21 -5.85
CA ASP A 162 27.57 9.07 -6.19
C ASP A 162 28.04 7.64 -5.91
N ILE A 163 28.72 7.08 -6.90
CA ILE A 163 29.28 5.73 -6.78
C ILE A 163 30.48 5.82 -5.83
N ALA A 164 30.47 4.98 -4.80
CA ALA A 164 31.55 4.97 -3.83
C ALA A 164 32.85 4.49 -4.47
N GLU A 165 33.94 5.15 -4.13
CA GLU A 165 35.26 4.57 -4.38
C GLU A 165 35.42 3.27 -3.58
N PHE A 166 36.03 2.27 -4.19
CA PHE A 166 36.24 0.98 -3.55
C PHE A 166 37.54 0.32 -4.03
N ASP A 167 38.08 -0.50 -3.15
CA ASP A 167 39.21 -1.40 -3.47
C ASP A 167 38.72 -2.82 -3.63
N VAL A 168 39.49 -3.62 -4.36
CA VAL A 168 39.24 -5.06 -4.53
C VAL A 168 40.43 -5.82 -4.03
N GLU A 169 40.22 -6.71 -3.07
CA GLU A 169 41.23 -7.65 -2.58
C GLU A 169 40.87 -9.05 -3.11
N ASP A 170 41.83 -9.68 -3.76
CA ASP A 170 41.70 -11.04 -4.28
C ASP A 170 42.45 -12.02 -3.38
N THR A 171 41.73 -12.76 -2.56
CA THR A 171 42.29 -13.78 -1.66
C THR A 171 42.17 -15.19 -2.28
N ARG A 172 42.75 -16.18 -1.62
CA ARG A 172 42.59 -17.59 -2.03
C ARG A 172 41.15 -18.07 -2.05
N ARG A 173 40.27 -17.54 -1.13
CA ARG A 173 38.93 -18.04 -0.93
C ARG A 173 37.84 -17.08 -1.41
N GLU A 174 38.11 -15.76 -1.43
CA GLU A 174 37.11 -14.71 -1.63
C GLU A 174 37.69 -13.58 -2.47
N ILE A 175 36.80 -12.90 -3.18
CA ILE A 175 37.02 -11.56 -3.74
C ILE A 175 36.29 -10.60 -2.80
N ILE A 176 36.97 -9.55 -2.33
CA ILE A 176 36.44 -8.62 -1.34
C ILE A 176 36.42 -7.23 -1.94
N LEU A 177 35.22 -6.66 -2.08
CA LEU A 177 34.99 -5.27 -2.41
C LEU A 177 34.92 -4.48 -1.10
N ARG A 178 35.73 -3.40 -0.94
CA ARG A 178 35.72 -2.53 0.25
C ARG A 178 35.48 -1.10 -0.17
N SER A 179 34.45 -0.48 0.39
CA SER A 179 34.20 0.96 0.32
C SER A 179 34.30 1.60 1.71
N SER A 180 34.13 2.91 1.78
CA SER A 180 34.13 3.65 3.06
C SER A 180 32.98 3.27 4.01
N CYS A 181 31.87 2.73 3.46
CA CYS A 181 30.64 2.47 4.21
C CYS A 181 30.39 0.98 4.51
N LEU A 182 30.82 0.10 3.60
CA LEU A 182 30.51 -1.33 3.66
C LEU A 182 31.58 -2.16 2.94
N SER A 183 31.55 -3.46 3.18
CA SER A 183 32.30 -4.43 2.38
C SER A 183 31.37 -5.53 1.87
N VAL A 184 31.69 -6.07 0.68
CA VAL A 184 31.01 -7.24 0.11
C VAL A 184 32.06 -8.29 -0.22
N THR A 185 31.88 -9.51 0.30
CA THR A 185 32.73 -10.65 -0.07
C THR A 185 32.01 -11.55 -1.06
N VAL A 186 32.70 -12.07 -2.06
CA VAL A 186 32.23 -13.08 -3.01
C VAL A 186 33.00 -14.36 -2.80
N ASN A 187 32.35 -15.43 -2.38
CA ASN A 187 32.99 -16.73 -2.17
C ASN A 187 33.37 -17.35 -3.52
N LYS A 188 34.65 -17.68 -3.72
CA LYS A 188 35.16 -18.18 -5.02
C LYS A 188 34.63 -19.57 -5.40
N LYS A 189 34.34 -20.41 -4.41
CA LYS A 189 33.89 -21.80 -4.64
C LYS A 189 32.39 -21.88 -4.97
N ALA A 190 31.56 -21.07 -4.29
CA ALA A 190 30.10 -21.17 -4.37
C ALA A 190 29.42 -19.91 -4.92
N GLY A 191 30.14 -18.79 -5.09
CA GLY A 191 29.65 -17.57 -5.72
C GLY A 191 28.70 -16.72 -4.89
N TYR A 192 28.32 -17.12 -3.66
CA TYR A 192 27.46 -16.32 -2.78
C TYR A 192 28.18 -15.08 -2.27
N ILE A 193 27.39 -14.04 -1.95
CA ILE A 193 27.93 -12.83 -1.32
C ILE A 193 27.63 -12.77 0.18
N SER A 194 28.48 -12.03 0.90
CA SER A 194 28.23 -11.60 2.27
C SER A 194 28.38 -10.09 2.36
N LEU A 195 27.43 -9.44 3.03
CA LEU A 195 27.44 -8.01 3.33
C LEU A 195 28.03 -7.81 4.73
N LEU A 196 29.01 -6.94 4.84
CA LEU A 196 29.66 -6.57 6.09
C LEU A 196 29.59 -5.06 6.29
N ASP A 197 29.51 -4.62 7.53
CA ASP A 197 29.66 -3.20 7.86
C ASP A 197 31.13 -2.74 7.71
N LYS A 198 31.37 -1.45 7.91
CA LYS A 198 32.72 -0.85 7.84
C LYS A 198 33.71 -1.43 8.84
N SER A 199 33.25 -2.08 9.90
CA SER A 199 34.12 -2.74 10.89
C SER A 199 34.47 -4.19 10.51
N GLY A 200 33.85 -4.71 9.45
CA GLY A 200 34.00 -6.11 9.02
C GLY A 200 33.03 -7.07 9.72
N LYS A 201 32.03 -6.57 10.46
CA LYS A 201 30.98 -7.40 11.07
C LYS A 201 30.02 -7.87 9.99
N LEU A 202 29.73 -9.19 9.94
CA LEU A 202 28.73 -9.77 9.04
C LEU A 202 27.33 -9.25 9.40
N LEU A 203 26.61 -8.73 8.41
CA LEU A 203 25.25 -8.24 8.54
C LEU A 203 24.25 -9.20 7.87
N LEU A 204 24.49 -9.56 6.62
CA LEU A 204 23.62 -10.43 5.82
C LEU A 204 24.47 -11.31 4.90
N LYS A 205 24.03 -12.52 4.66
CA LYS A 205 24.70 -13.47 3.79
C LYS A 205 23.72 -14.17 2.90
N GLU A 206 24.02 -14.29 1.61
CA GLU A 206 23.28 -15.20 0.74
C GLU A 206 23.48 -16.66 1.18
N TRP A 207 22.50 -17.50 0.89
CA TRP A 207 22.58 -18.92 1.25
C TRP A 207 23.71 -19.61 0.48
N PRO A 208 24.66 -20.29 1.16
CA PRO A 208 25.93 -20.70 0.53
C PRO A 208 25.82 -21.64 -0.67
N GLU A 209 24.80 -22.49 -0.71
CA GLU A 209 24.69 -23.55 -1.73
C GLU A 209 23.67 -23.23 -2.83
N LYS A 210 22.72 -22.34 -2.56
CA LYS A 210 21.57 -22.03 -3.44
C LYS A 210 21.23 -20.55 -3.41
N ALA A 211 22.26 -19.68 -3.50
CA ALA A 211 22.12 -18.25 -3.26
C ALA A 211 21.16 -17.57 -4.24
N ARG A 212 21.42 -17.71 -5.50
CA ARG A 212 20.72 -17.01 -6.59
C ARG A 212 20.48 -17.97 -7.75
N MET A 213 19.36 -17.80 -8.39
CA MET A 213 19.03 -18.50 -9.63
C MET A 213 18.28 -17.58 -10.57
N ASN A 214 18.66 -17.65 -11.84
CA ASN A 214 17.86 -17.19 -12.94
C ASN A 214 17.51 -18.42 -13.78
N VAL A 215 16.26 -18.88 -13.70
CA VAL A 215 15.82 -20.10 -14.38
C VAL A 215 15.23 -19.71 -15.73
N HIS A 216 15.94 -20.09 -16.80
CA HIS A 216 15.43 -20.04 -18.16
C HIS A 216 14.72 -21.36 -18.48
N GLY A 217 13.41 -21.29 -18.75
CA GLY A 217 12.55 -22.38 -19.17
C GLY A 217 11.31 -21.79 -19.81
N ASP A 218 10.18 -22.48 -19.79
CA ASP A 218 8.89 -21.92 -20.23
C ASP A 218 8.44 -20.72 -19.39
N SER A 219 9.03 -20.54 -18.19
CA SER A 219 8.93 -19.34 -17.34
C SER A 219 10.31 -18.88 -16.90
N VAL A 220 10.58 -17.58 -17.02
CA VAL A 220 11.82 -16.93 -16.57
C VAL A 220 11.64 -16.43 -15.16
N ASN A 221 12.18 -17.11 -14.15
CA ASN A 221 12.03 -16.78 -12.74
C ASN A 221 13.32 -16.17 -12.19
N ALA A 222 13.21 -15.18 -11.30
CA ALA A 222 14.33 -14.67 -10.51
C ALA A 222 14.18 -15.07 -9.04
N TYR A 223 15.25 -15.57 -8.47
CA TYR A 223 15.26 -16.11 -7.10
C TYR A 223 16.52 -15.71 -6.36
N CYS A 224 16.39 -15.34 -5.09
CA CYS A 224 17.51 -15.20 -4.17
C CYS A 224 17.12 -15.63 -2.77
N ARG A 225 18.05 -16.27 -2.05
CA ARG A 225 17.88 -16.73 -0.66
C ARG A 225 19.00 -16.20 0.22
N PHE A 226 18.63 -15.83 1.46
CA PHE A 226 19.53 -15.25 2.45
C PHE A 226 19.47 -16.02 3.76
N GLN A 227 20.61 -16.06 4.42
CA GLN A 227 20.74 -16.56 5.79
C GLN A 227 20.68 -15.38 6.76
N LEU A 228 19.72 -15.42 7.68
CA LEU A 228 19.51 -14.40 8.70
C LEU A 228 20.22 -14.77 10.01
N GLN A 229 20.45 -13.75 10.85
CA GLN A 229 20.85 -13.96 12.25
C GLN A 229 19.60 -14.31 13.10
N ASP A 230 19.79 -15.03 14.21
CA ASP A 230 18.65 -15.59 14.97
C ASP A 230 17.80 -14.51 15.66
N GLU A 231 18.42 -13.44 16.16
CA GLU A 231 17.77 -12.44 17.03
C GLU A 231 17.26 -11.20 16.30
N GLU A 232 17.35 -11.15 14.95
CA GLU A 232 16.90 -9.98 14.22
C GLU A 232 15.39 -9.99 13.90
N ALA A 233 14.76 -8.83 14.00
CA ALA A 233 13.39 -8.60 13.57
C ALA A 233 13.36 -7.91 12.20
N LEU A 234 12.33 -8.21 11.40
CA LEU A 234 12.18 -7.75 10.03
C LEU A 234 10.88 -6.97 9.85
N TYR A 235 10.94 -5.85 9.12
CA TYR A 235 9.79 -4.96 8.89
C TYR A 235 9.75 -4.45 7.45
N GLY A 236 8.53 -4.14 6.95
CA GLY A 236 8.35 -3.59 5.62
C GLY A 236 7.43 -4.43 4.74
N LEU A 237 7.79 -4.58 3.47
CA LEU A 237 7.06 -5.26 2.39
C LEU A 237 5.71 -4.62 2.04
N GLY A 238 5.30 -3.54 2.70
CA GLY A 238 4.07 -2.81 2.42
C GLY A 238 2.90 -3.16 3.34
N GLN A 239 1.69 -2.89 2.87
CA GLN A 239 0.43 -3.06 3.58
C GLN A 239 -0.17 -4.45 3.33
N PHE A 240 -0.37 -5.23 4.40
CA PHE A 240 -1.01 -6.54 4.38
C PHE A 240 -1.97 -6.69 5.56
N ARG A 241 -3.06 -7.42 5.38
CA ARG A 241 -4.11 -7.64 6.40
C ARG A 241 -3.88 -8.93 7.19
N ASP A 242 -2.64 -9.28 7.46
CA ASP A 242 -2.23 -10.51 8.17
C ASP A 242 -1.96 -10.30 9.67
N ASN A 243 -2.03 -9.05 10.16
CA ASN A 243 -1.75 -8.67 11.55
C ASN A 243 -0.34 -9.05 12.03
N LEU A 244 0.62 -9.14 11.12
CA LEU A 244 2.02 -9.40 11.44
C LEU A 244 2.79 -8.08 11.54
N MET A 245 3.52 -7.88 12.63
CA MET A 245 4.45 -6.75 12.78
C MET A 245 5.87 -7.18 12.42
N ASN A 246 6.43 -8.12 13.11
CA ASN A 246 7.71 -8.74 12.77
C ASN A 246 7.50 -9.80 11.67
N LEU A 247 8.25 -9.68 10.58
CA LEU A 247 8.12 -10.54 9.39
C LEU A 247 9.00 -11.81 9.44
N ARG A 248 9.61 -12.11 10.58
CA ARG A 248 10.29 -13.40 10.79
C ARG A 248 9.28 -14.54 10.69
N ASN A 249 9.66 -15.60 10.01
CA ASN A 249 8.82 -16.76 9.73
C ASN A 249 7.53 -16.44 8.94
N ALA A 250 7.46 -15.29 8.29
CA ALA A 250 6.31 -14.89 7.49
C ALA A 250 6.43 -15.34 6.03
N LYS A 251 5.27 -15.47 5.38
CA LYS A 251 5.16 -15.65 3.93
C LYS A 251 4.20 -14.60 3.38
N ARG A 252 4.62 -13.84 2.37
CA ARG A 252 3.80 -12.83 1.70
C ARG A 252 3.90 -12.96 0.18
N GLU A 253 2.78 -12.76 -0.47
CA GLU A 253 2.71 -12.62 -1.92
C GLU A 253 2.70 -11.12 -2.27
N LEU A 254 3.79 -10.66 -2.87
CA LEU A 254 3.98 -9.24 -3.18
C LEU A 254 3.30 -8.92 -4.51
N VAL A 255 2.04 -8.52 -4.42
CA VAL A 255 1.19 -8.09 -5.54
C VAL A 255 0.31 -6.92 -5.12
N GLN A 256 -0.12 -6.12 -6.10
CA GLN A 256 -1.10 -5.07 -5.86
C GLN A 256 -2.51 -5.66 -5.94
N PHE A 257 -3.32 -5.40 -4.92
CA PHE A 257 -4.75 -5.69 -4.89
C PHE A 257 -5.49 -4.58 -4.13
N ASN A 258 -6.80 -4.49 -4.30
CA ASN A 258 -7.63 -3.77 -3.35
C ASN A 258 -7.35 -4.30 -1.93
N THR A 259 -7.12 -3.44 -0.95
CA THR A 259 -6.70 -3.73 0.43
C THR A 259 -5.26 -4.20 0.64
N GLN A 260 -4.44 -4.29 -0.41
CA GLN A 260 -3.05 -4.70 -0.32
C GLN A 260 -2.15 -3.82 -1.19
N ALA A 261 -1.10 -3.25 -0.61
CA ALA A 261 -0.09 -2.48 -1.33
C ALA A 261 1.30 -3.09 -1.07
N ALA A 262 1.84 -3.76 -2.08
CA ALA A 262 3.12 -4.45 -1.99
C ALA A 262 4.28 -3.52 -2.37
N VAL A 263 5.21 -3.34 -1.45
CA VAL A 263 6.45 -2.58 -1.67
C VAL A 263 7.63 -3.48 -1.27
N PRO A 264 8.45 -3.96 -2.20
CA PRO A 264 9.43 -5.02 -1.95
C PRO A 264 10.69 -4.50 -1.25
N VAL A 265 10.50 -3.82 -0.14
CA VAL A 265 11.57 -3.25 0.71
C VAL A 265 11.41 -3.80 2.11
N ILE A 266 12.50 -4.34 2.66
CA ILE A 266 12.54 -4.92 4.01
C ILE A 266 13.76 -4.37 4.76
N TYR A 267 13.58 -4.14 6.06
CA TYR A 267 14.63 -3.68 6.95
C TYR A 267 14.75 -4.58 8.17
N SER A 268 15.99 -4.73 8.66
CA SER A 268 16.33 -5.53 9.81
C SER A 268 16.87 -4.70 10.98
N THR A 269 16.54 -5.11 12.22
CA THR A 269 17.25 -4.63 13.41
C THR A 269 18.74 -4.99 13.39
N GLY A 270 19.15 -5.92 12.52
CA GLY A 270 20.54 -6.27 12.22
C GLY A 270 21.33 -5.21 11.46
N LYS A 271 20.78 -3.99 11.29
CA LYS A 271 21.41 -2.83 10.62
C LYS A 271 21.62 -2.97 9.12
N TRP A 272 20.80 -3.75 8.46
CA TRP A 272 20.75 -3.89 7.03
C TRP A 272 19.31 -3.70 6.48
N GLY A 273 19.21 -3.36 5.20
CA GLY A 273 17.96 -3.34 4.46
C GLY A 273 18.14 -3.95 3.07
N LEU A 274 17.05 -4.37 2.47
CA LEU A 274 17.02 -4.93 1.11
C LEU A 274 15.84 -4.34 0.33
N PHE A 275 16.10 -3.87 -0.87
CA PHE A 275 15.10 -3.56 -1.89
C PHE A 275 15.20 -4.57 -3.02
N TRP A 276 14.16 -5.38 -3.22
CA TRP A 276 14.05 -6.35 -4.31
C TRP A 276 13.42 -5.67 -5.52
N ASP A 277 14.24 -5.26 -6.50
CA ASP A 277 13.81 -4.47 -7.65
C ASP A 277 13.30 -5.35 -8.81
N ASN A 278 12.19 -6.03 -8.55
CA ASN A 278 11.48 -6.85 -9.55
C ASN A 278 9.98 -6.58 -9.50
N PRO A 279 9.39 -5.92 -10.52
CA PRO A 279 7.97 -5.52 -10.50
C PRO A 279 6.98 -6.64 -10.82
N SER A 280 7.42 -7.85 -11.08
CA SER A 280 6.51 -8.99 -11.25
C SER A 280 5.96 -9.46 -9.89
N ARG A 281 5.01 -10.37 -9.92
CA ARG A 281 4.57 -11.07 -8.71
C ARG A 281 5.76 -11.76 -8.06
N THR A 282 5.94 -11.54 -6.75
CA THR A 282 7.06 -12.09 -5.98
C THR A 282 6.53 -12.75 -4.71
N ILE A 283 7.02 -13.94 -4.40
CA ILE A 283 6.80 -14.57 -3.11
C ILE A 283 7.99 -14.24 -2.20
N TYR A 284 7.71 -13.57 -1.10
CA TYR A 284 8.59 -13.49 0.04
C TYR A 284 8.29 -14.64 1.00
N ALA A 285 9.31 -15.29 1.52
CA ALA A 285 9.19 -16.27 2.59
C ALA A 285 10.43 -16.25 3.47
N ASP A 286 10.22 -16.24 4.81
CA ASP A 286 11.23 -16.56 5.80
C ASP A 286 10.81 -17.84 6.51
N ASN A 287 11.70 -18.83 6.59
CA ASN A 287 11.48 -20.11 7.23
C ASN A 287 12.83 -20.78 7.57
N ASN A 288 12.80 -22.02 8.04
CA ASN A 288 14.02 -22.77 8.41
C ASN A 288 15.05 -22.90 7.26
N ALA A 289 14.64 -22.70 6.02
CA ALA A 289 15.52 -22.69 4.85
C ALA A 289 16.02 -21.26 4.49
N GLY A 290 15.81 -20.26 5.37
CA GLY A 290 16.21 -18.88 5.21
C GLY A 290 15.16 -17.99 4.59
N MET A 291 15.48 -16.70 4.48
CA MET A 291 14.67 -15.67 3.82
C MET A 291 14.85 -15.74 2.31
N SER A 292 13.75 -15.75 1.55
CA SER A 292 13.81 -15.82 0.09
C SER A 292 12.84 -14.86 -0.60
N PHE A 293 13.25 -14.42 -1.80
CA PHE A 293 12.41 -13.73 -2.78
C PHE A 293 12.36 -14.56 -4.06
N VAL A 294 11.18 -14.88 -4.54
CA VAL A 294 10.95 -15.66 -5.76
C VAL A 294 9.98 -14.90 -6.65
N SER A 295 10.45 -14.39 -7.78
CA SER A 295 9.62 -13.64 -8.74
C SER A 295 9.17 -14.52 -9.89
N ASP A 296 7.91 -14.35 -10.33
CA ASP A 296 7.32 -15.08 -11.46
C ASP A 296 8.02 -14.77 -12.79
N TYR A 297 8.60 -13.57 -12.90
CA TYR A 297 9.27 -13.12 -14.10
C TYR A 297 10.51 -12.30 -13.74
N GLY A 298 11.65 -12.64 -14.31
CA GLY A 298 12.87 -11.86 -14.13
C GLY A 298 14.04 -12.45 -14.95
N ARG A 299 14.56 -11.67 -15.90
CA ARG A 299 15.73 -12.08 -16.69
C ARG A 299 17.03 -11.99 -15.91
N ILE A 300 17.02 -11.18 -14.85
CA ILE A 300 18.12 -11.03 -13.89
C ILE A 300 17.58 -11.11 -12.49
N VAL A 301 18.41 -11.53 -11.54
CA VAL A 301 18.24 -11.22 -10.13
C VAL A 301 18.71 -9.80 -9.91
N ASN A 302 17.88 -8.94 -9.30
CA ASN A 302 18.17 -7.52 -9.15
C ASN A 302 17.69 -7.02 -7.78
N TYR A 303 18.63 -6.57 -6.94
CA TYR A 303 18.29 -6.01 -5.63
C TYR A 303 19.37 -5.04 -5.13
N TYR A 304 18.99 -4.22 -4.17
CA TYR A 304 19.88 -3.31 -3.46
C TYR A 304 19.99 -3.71 -2.00
N LEU A 305 21.18 -3.67 -1.45
CA LEU A 305 21.43 -3.82 -0.02
C LEU A 305 21.82 -2.47 0.58
N PHE A 306 21.35 -2.22 1.79
CA PHE A 306 21.65 -1.01 2.55
C PHE A 306 22.30 -1.37 3.87
N VAL A 307 23.24 -0.52 4.33
CA VAL A 307 23.86 -0.58 5.64
C VAL A 307 23.63 0.73 6.35
N GLY A 308 23.19 0.68 7.60
CA GLY A 308 22.90 1.89 8.37
C GLY A 308 22.80 1.66 9.85
N ASP A 309 23.19 2.65 10.63
CA ASP A 309 23.14 2.62 12.10
C ASP A 309 21.71 3.01 12.56
N GLY A 310 20.80 2.04 12.47
CA GLY A 310 19.39 2.16 12.78
C GLY A 310 18.47 2.38 11.57
N MET A 311 17.17 2.19 11.79
CA MET A 311 16.13 2.16 10.76
C MET A 311 16.04 3.48 9.95
N ASP A 312 16.18 4.64 10.60
CA ASP A 312 16.12 5.94 9.89
C ASP A 312 17.23 6.07 8.84
N LYS A 313 18.43 5.55 9.12
CA LYS A 313 19.54 5.57 8.15
C LYS A 313 19.29 4.63 6.98
N LEU A 314 18.69 3.48 7.23
CA LEU A 314 18.32 2.53 6.18
C LEU A 314 17.23 3.11 5.26
N VAL A 315 16.20 3.74 5.83
CA VAL A 315 15.15 4.43 5.06
C VAL A 315 15.73 5.62 4.28
N ALA A 316 16.66 6.37 4.86
CA ALA A 316 17.33 7.48 4.19
C ALA A 316 18.15 7.00 2.99
N ALA A 317 18.91 5.91 3.13
CA ALA A 317 19.67 5.30 2.03
C ALA A 317 18.74 4.84 0.90
N TYR A 318 17.63 4.18 1.23
CA TYR A 318 16.61 3.79 0.25
C TYR A 318 16.01 5.00 -0.49
N ARG A 319 15.64 6.07 0.22
CA ARG A 319 15.07 7.28 -0.40
C ARG A 319 16.08 8.07 -1.20
N SER A 320 17.36 7.98 -0.89
CA SER A 320 18.43 8.57 -1.72
C SER A 320 18.54 7.91 -3.09
N LEU A 321 18.23 6.61 -3.20
CA LEU A 321 18.14 5.89 -4.47
C LEU A 321 16.81 6.16 -5.21
N THR A 322 15.71 6.19 -4.48
CA THR A 322 14.37 6.15 -5.05
C THR A 322 13.65 7.50 -5.08
N GLY A 323 14.26 8.52 -4.53
CA GLY A 323 13.76 9.89 -4.46
C GLY A 323 13.14 10.25 -3.12
N ALA A 324 13.37 11.49 -2.69
CA ALA A 324 12.78 12.07 -1.50
C ALA A 324 11.28 12.31 -1.68
N ALA A 325 10.50 12.18 -0.61
CA ALA A 325 9.09 12.56 -0.63
C ALA A 325 8.97 14.10 -0.60
N PRO A 326 8.22 14.74 -1.50
CA PRO A 326 7.98 16.15 -1.43
C PRO A 326 7.10 16.50 -0.23
N MET A 327 7.24 17.71 0.28
CA MET A 327 6.40 18.21 1.34
C MET A 327 4.97 18.38 0.86
N LEU A 328 4.01 17.76 1.55
CA LEU A 328 2.58 17.91 1.22
C LEU A 328 2.09 19.34 1.55
N PRO A 329 1.02 19.81 0.89
CA PRO A 329 0.36 21.03 1.30
C PRO A 329 -0.23 20.85 2.69
N VAL A 330 -0.20 21.90 3.53
CA VAL A 330 -0.62 21.78 4.94
C VAL A 330 -2.07 21.34 5.10
N TRP A 331 -2.97 21.72 4.17
CA TRP A 331 -4.37 21.28 4.19
C TRP A 331 -4.53 19.74 4.09
N ALA A 332 -3.60 19.06 3.40
CA ALA A 332 -3.60 17.60 3.31
C ALA A 332 -3.31 16.90 4.66
N LEU A 333 -2.80 17.62 5.65
CA LEU A 333 -2.50 17.12 7.00
C LEU A 333 -3.63 17.36 8.00
N GLY A 334 -4.69 18.10 7.61
CA GLY A 334 -5.91 18.32 8.39
C GLY A 334 -6.90 17.14 8.26
N TYR A 335 -8.17 17.39 8.63
CA TYR A 335 -9.25 16.40 8.52
C TYR A 335 -9.88 16.43 7.13
N HIS A 336 -10.05 15.26 6.55
CA HIS A 336 -10.68 15.04 5.24
C HIS A 336 -12.04 14.39 5.40
N GLN A 337 -13.09 15.12 5.00
CA GLN A 337 -14.45 14.60 4.94
C GLN A 337 -14.66 13.88 3.60
N SER A 338 -15.08 12.64 3.66
CA SER A 338 -15.38 11.82 2.48
C SER A 338 -16.46 10.78 2.78
N ARG A 339 -17.16 10.36 1.75
CA ARG A 339 -18.04 9.18 1.76
C ARG A 339 -18.17 8.61 0.34
N ASN A 340 -18.63 7.40 0.24
CA ASN A 340 -19.08 6.80 -1.00
C ASN A 340 -20.61 6.92 -1.10
N ARG A 341 -21.16 7.92 -1.74
CA ARG A 341 -20.61 9.11 -2.44
C ARG A 341 -21.61 10.28 -2.24
N TYR A 342 -21.20 11.49 -2.59
CA TYR A 342 -22.11 12.62 -2.77
C TYR A 342 -22.72 12.54 -4.17
N ALA A 343 -24.05 12.37 -4.24
CA ALA A 343 -24.73 12.16 -5.52
C ALA A 343 -24.92 13.45 -6.32
N THR A 344 -24.93 14.60 -5.64
CA THR A 344 -25.22 15.90 -6.28
C THR A 344 -24.37 17.03 -5.69
N GLN A 345 -24.21 18.10 -6.47
CA GLN A 345 -23.62 19.36 -6.01
C GLN A 345 -24.32 19.89 -4.74
N LYS A 346 -25.67 19.77 -4.68
CA LYS A 346 -26.47 20.20 -3.52
C LYS A 346 -26.03 19.48 -2.24
N GLU A 347 -25.84 18.16 -2.27
CA GLU A 347 -25.37 17.40 -1.11
C GLU A 347 -23.98 17.85 -0.65
N VAL A 348 -23.04 18.08 -1.58
CA VAL A 348 -21.70 18.59 -1.24
C VAL A 348 -21.79 19.92 -0.52
N MET A 349 -22.61 20.84 -1.02
CA MET A 349 -22.77 22.18 -0.42
C MET A 349 -23.49 22.14 0.92
N GLU A 350 -24.49 21.27 1.09
CA GLU A 350 -25.20 21.08 2.37
C GLU A 350 -24.28 20.53 3.46
N VAL A 351 -23.40 19.58 3.11
CA VAL A 351 -22.39 19.04 4.04
C VAL A 351 -21.39 20.13 4.44
N ALA A 352 -20.84 20.88 3.50
CA ALA A 352 -19.90 21.96 3.78
C ALA A 352 -20.53 23.04 4.67
N LYS A 353 -21.77 23.44 4.37
CA LYS A 353 -22.54 24.40 5.16
C LYS A 353 -22.73 23.91 6.59
N ARG A 354 -23.21 22.67 6.78
CA ARG A 354 -23.49 22.10 8.09
C ARG A 354 -22.24 21.93 8.93
N MET A 355 -21.10 21.49 8.34
CA MET A 355 -19.82 21.42 9.04
C MET A 355 -19.43 22.78 9.63
N LYS A 356 -19.61 23.87 8.86
CA LYS A 356 -19.32 25.22 9.32
C LYS A 356 -20.26 25.67 10.44
N GLU A 357 -21.56 25.44 10.29
CA GLU A 357 -22.61 25.80 11.27
C GLU A 357 -22.42 25.08 12.61
N GLU A 358 -22.00 23.81 12.55
CA GLU A 358 -21.77 22.97 13.74
C GLU A 358 -20.32 23.06 14.28
N ASN A 359 -19.48 23.96 13.73
CA ASN A 359 -18.09 24.16 14.12
C ASN A 359 -17.26 22.86 14.10
N ILE A 360 -17.46 22.03 13.08
CA ILE A 360 -16.65 20.85 12.80
C ILE A 360 -15.54 21.26 11.84
N PRO A 361 -14.27 21.35 12.29
CA PRO A 361 -13.17 21.78 11.42
C PRO A 361 -12.89 20.71 10.35
N ALA A 362 -12.68 21.14 9.11
CA ALA A 362 -12.20 20.27 8.03
C ALA A 362 -11.33 21.06 7.08
N SER A 363 -10.41 20.40 6.42
CA SER A 363 -9.56 21.01 5.38
C SER A 363 -10.00 20.61 3.98
N THR A 364 -10.73 19.50 3.84
CA THR A 364 -10.95 18.90 2.52
C THR A 364 -12.31 18.20 2.46
N ILE A 365 -12.95 18.29 1.31
CA ILE A 365 -14.09 17.44 0.93
C ILE A 365 -13.73 16.63 -0.33
N PHE A 366 -14.06 15.33 -0.31
CA PHE A 366 -13.84 14.44 -1.45
C PHE A 366 -15.11 14.29 -2.27
N ILE A 367 -15.00 14.46 -3.58
CA ILE A 367 -16.04 14.10 -4.54
C ILE A 367 -15.61 12.77 -5.16
N ASP A 368 -16.25 11.70 -4.69
CA ASP A 368 -16.01 10.34 -5.14
C ASP A 368 -16.71 10.06 -6.47
N TYR A 369 -16.55 8.84 -7.00
CA TYR A 369 -16.98 8.43 -8.32
C TYR A 369 -18.44 8.79 -8.66
N HIS A 370 -18.80 8.65 -9.95
CA HIS A 370 -20.13 8.91 -10.51
C HIS A 370 -20.52 10.39 -10.66
N TYR A 371 -19.62 11.35 -10.42
CA TYR A 371 -19.87 12.75 -10.75
C TYR A 371 -20.05 12.96 -12.27
N TRP A 372 -19.57 12.02 -13.06
CA TRP A 372 -19.71 11.98 -14.53
C TRP A 372 -21.10 11.55 -15.03
N GLY A 373 -21.99 11.00 -14.16
CA GLY A 373 -23.38 10.65 -14.45
C GLY A 373 -23.60 10.04 -15.84
N LYS A 374 -24.39 10.73 -16.67
CA LYS A 374 -24.73 10.30 -18.05
C LYS A 374 -23.53 10.16 -19.00
N TYR A 375 -22.41 10.79 -18.71
CA TYR A 375 -21.22 10.74 -19.56
C TYR A 375 -20.38 9.47 -19.37
N GLY A 376 -20.54 8.76 -18.28
CA GLY A 376 -19.88 7.50 -17.98
C GLY A 376 -18.41 7.63 -17.52
N THR A 377 -17.90 6.54 -16.99
CA THR A 377 -16.54 6.41 -16.47
C THR A 377 -15.49 6.74 -17.51
N GLY A 378 -14.49 7.56 -17.14
CA GLY A 378 -13.41 7.99 -18.05
C GLY A 378 -13.79 9.17 -18.95
N SER A 379 -15.00 9.73 -18.82
CA SER A 379 -15.37 10.96 -19.56
C SER A 379 -14.59 12.18 -19.09
N HIS A 380 -14.09 12.17 -17.86
CA HIS A 380 -13.41 13.28 -17.17
C HIS A 380 -14.23 14.58 -17.23
N LYS A 381 -15.54 14.44 -17.01
CA LYS A 381 -16.49 15.54 -17.13
C LYS A 381 -17.58 15.40 -16.07
N PHE A 382 -17.95 16.51 -15.44
CA PHE A 382 -19.10 16.54 -14.56
C PHE A 382 -20.41 16.50 -15.36
N ASP A 383 -21.40 15.76 -14.88
CA ASP A 383 -22.76 15.78 -15.42
C ASP A 383 -23.48 17.00 -14.86
N GLU A 384 -23.81 17.95 -15.70
CA GLU A 384 -24.47 19.21 -15.35
C GLU A 384 -25.88 19.05 -14.80
N THR A 385 -26.49 17.86 -14.94
CA THR A 385 -27.81 17.59 -14.35
C THR A 385 -27.74 17.33 -12.84
N ILE A 386 -26.59 16.88 -12.36
CA ILE A 386 -26.33 16.58 -10.94
C ILE A 386 -25.29 17.54 -10.32
N PHE A 387 -24.44 18.14 -11.12
CA PHE A 387 -23.46 19.18 -10.75
C PHE A 387 -23.60 20.37 -11.72
N PRO A 388 -24.66 21.21 -11.53
CA PRO A 388 -25.04 22.24 -12.50
C PRO A 388 -24.05 23.40 -12.64
N ASP A 389 -23.30 23.73 -11.58
CA ASP A 389 -22.34 24.84 -11.58
C ASP A 389 -21.12 24.49 -10.73
N VAL A 390 -20.20 23.72 -11.29
CA VAL A 390 -18.98 23.27 -10.61
C VAL A 390 -18.04 24.43 -10.29
N PRO A 391 -17.81 25.42 -11.17
CA PRO A 391 -16.98 26.59 -10.82
C PRO A 391 -17.48 27.33 -9.58
N ALA A 392 -18.78 27.65 -9.50
CA ALA A 392 -19.36 28.31 -8.33
C ALA A 392 -19.34 27.44 -7.08
N MET A 393 -19.50 26.11 -7.23
CA MET A 393 -19.36 25.17 -6.12
C MET A 393 -17.92 25.19 -5.55
N VAL A 394 -16.92 25.06 -6.38
CA VAL A 394 -15.51 25.05 -5.95
C VAL A 394 -15.12 26.39 -5.36
N ASP A 395 -15.52 27.51 -5.97
CA ASP A 395 -15.29 28.84 -5.40
C ASP A 395 -15.90 28.98 -4.01
N SER A 396 -17.16 28.55 -3.83
CA SER A 396 -17.83 28.58 -2.53
C SER A 396 -17.15 27.69 -1.50
N LEU A 397 -16.73 26.48 -1.89
CA LEU A 397 -16.00 25.57 -0.99
C LEU A 397 -14.70 26.20 -0.52
N HIS A 398 -13.96 26.87 -1.41
CA HIS A 398 -12.73 27.57 -1.07
C HIS A 398 -12.95 28.80 -0.20
N ASN A 399 -13.82 29.72 -0.64
CA ASN A 399 -13.90 31.05 -0.08
C ASN A 399 -14.92 31.19 1.08
N MET A 400 -15.99 30.37 1.07
CA MET A 400 -17.00 30.42 2.13
C MET A 400 -16.78 29.37 3.22
N TYR A 401 -16.22 28.19 2.85
CA TYR A 401 -16.14 27.05 3.77
C TYR A 401 -14.70 26.66 4.12
N ASP A 402 -13.69 27.30 3.52
CA ASP A 402 -12.25 27.00 3.70
C ASP A 402 -11.90 25.51 3.41
N LEU A 403 -12.62 24.88 2.47
CA LEU A 403 -12.46 23.48 2.10
C LEU A 403 -11.77 23.33 0.75
N LYS A 404 -10.76 22.47 0.69
CA LYS A 404 -10.13 22.01 -0.54
C LYS A 404 -10.91 20.86 -1.16
N VAL A 405 -10.89 20.76 -2.48
CA VAL A 405 -11.64 19.75 -3.23
C VAL A 405 -10.71 18.67 -3.76
N VAL A 406 -10.98 17.42 -3.41
CA VAL A 406 -10.29 16.24 -3.98
C VAL A 406 -11.29 15.45 -4.82
N LEU A 407 -10.90 15.16 -6.06
CA LEU A 407 -11.74 14.48 -7.05
C LEU A 407 -11.21 13.09 -7.34
N THR A 408 -12.11 12.10 -7.41
CA THR A 408 -11.74 10.74 -7.78
C THR A 408 -11.43 10.63 -9.27
N MET A 409 -10.42 9.84 -9.59
CA MET A 409 -10.00 9.53 -10.96
C MET A 409 -9.69 8.04 -11.08
N TRP A 410 -10.31 7.39 -12.07
CA TRP A 410 -10.04 5.99 -12.39
C TRP A 410 -9.22 5.87 -13.67
N PRO A 411 -8.30 4.90 -13.78
CA PRO A 411 -7.55 4.68 -15.02
C PRO A 411 -8.36 3.98 -16.11
N SER A 412 -9.67 3.88 -15.96
CA SER A 412 -10.56 3.11 -16.82
C SER A 412 -11.52 3.98 -17.64
N PHE A 413 -11.91 3.44 -18.79
CA PHE A 413 -12.78 4.07 -19.75
C PHE A 413 -13.93 3.12 -20.13
N LYS A 414 -15.15 3.61 -20.02
CA LYS A 414 -16.34 2.88 -20.44
C LYS A 414 -16.42 2.81 -21.97
N PRO A 415 -16.62 1.62 -22.57
CA PRO A 415 -16.81 1.51 -24.02
C PRO A 415 -17.93 2.40 -24.55
N GLY A 416 -17.69 3.01 -25.71
CA GLY A 416 -18.67 3.83 -26.43
C GLY A 416 -18.69 5.30 -26.04
N ILE A 417 -18.01 5.74 -24.96
CA ILE A 417 -17.84 7.18 -24.71
C ILE A 417 -16.79 7.78 -25.66
N PRO A 418 -16.84 9.08 -25.97
CA PRO A 418 -15.89 9.70 -26.89
C PRO A 418 -14.43 9.48 -26.52
N ASN A 419 -14.09 9.63 -25.24
CA ASN A 419 -12.72 9.43 -24.77
C ASN A 419 -12.22 7.99 -24.97
N TYR A 420 -13.08 6.99 -24.73
CA TYR A 420 -12.75 5.60 -25.01
C TYR A 420 -12.47 5.37 -26.49
N ASN A 421 -13.38 5.83 -27.37
CA ASN A 421 -13.26 5.61 -28.81
C ASN A 421 -11.97 6.23 -29.35
N GLU A 422 -11.66 7.48 -28.98
CA GLU A 422 -10.45 8.17 -29.40
C GLU A 422 -9.16 7.48 -28.91
N MET A 423 -9.14 6.98 -27.66
CA MET A 423 -7.98 6.26 -27.11
C MET A 423 -7.85 4.86 -27.73
N SER A 424 -8.97 4.16 -27.97
CA SER A 424 -8.97 2.82 -28.57
C SER A 424 -8.51 2.87 -30.03
N GLU A 425 -8.97 3.85 -30.85
CA GLU A 425 -8.51 4.06 -32.24
C GLU A 425 -7.00 4.26 -32.35
N ARG A 426 -6.35 4.77 -31.28
CA ARG A 426 -4.90 4.96 -31.23
C ARG A 426 -4.15 3.76 -30.62
N GLY A 427 -4.86 2.72 -30.22
CA GLY A 427 -4.28 1.56 -29.55
C GLY A 427 -3.77 1.86 -28.11
N TYR A 428 -4.38 2.83 -27.42
CA TYR A 428 -4.01 3.28 -26.09
C TYR A 428 -4.80 2.59 -24.98
N ILE A 429 -5.90 1.92 -25.31
CA ILE A 429 -6.66 1.06 -24.40
C ILE A 429 -6.05 -0.34 -24.42
N LEU A 430 -5.85 -0.93 -23.27
CA LEU A 430 -5.51 -2.35 -23.15
C LEU A 430 -6.78 -3.18 -23.35
N GLU A 431 -7.09 -3.47 -24.61
CA GLU A 431 -8.28 -4.24 -24.99
C GLU A 431 -8.26 -5.59 -24.27
N GLY A 432 -9.29 -5.86 -23.47
CA GLY A 432 -9.36 -7.05 -22.61
C GLY A 432 -8.97 -6.82 -21.16
N ALA A 433 -8.19 -5.80 -20.80
CA ALA A 433 -7.89 -5.45 -19.41
C ALA A 433 -9.10 -4.76 -18.75
N ARG A 434 -9.98 -5.57 -18.20
CA ARG A 434 -11.23 -5.11 -17.59
C ARG A 434 -10.97 -4.32 -16.31
N ALA A 435 -11.83 -3.35 -16.06
CA ALA A 435 -11.99 -2.64 -14.81
C ALA A 435 -13.49 -2.68 -14.41
N ILE A 436 -13.86 -2.10 -13.27
CA ILE A 436 -15.24 -2.15 -12.73
C ILE A 436 -16.28 -1.68 -13.77
N ASP A 437 -15.97 -0.64 -14.55
CA ASP A 437 -16.89 -0.10 -15.55
C ASP A 437 -16.14 0.26 -16.85
N GLY A 438 -15.40 -0.70 -17.43
CA GLY A 438 -14.70 -0.47 -18.69
C GLY A 438 -13.37 -1.19 -18.83
N TYR A 439 -12.44 -0.54 -19.53
CA TYR A 439 -11.08 -1.03 -19.76
C TYR A 439 -10.06 0.03 -19.37
N ILE A 440 -8.91 -0.43 -18.87
CA ILE A 440 -7.83 0.49 -18.48
C ILE A 440 -7.01 0.94 -19.71
N TYR A 441 -6.41 2.11 -19.61
CA TYR A 441 -5.44 2.56 -20.60
C TYR A 441 -4.04 2.04 -20.30
N ASP A 442 -3.17 2.01 -21.33
CA ASP A 442 -1.76 1.63 -21.16
C ASP A 442 -0.96 2.82 -20.59
N THR A 443 -0.84 2.88 -19.27
CA THR A 443 -0.09 3.94 -18.59
C THR A 443 1.40 3.95 -18.95
N PHE A 444 1.92 2.84 -19.47
CA PHE A 444 3.33 2.74 -19.89
C PHE A 444 3.58 3.38 -21.26
N ASN A 445 2.53 3.62 -22.05
CA ASN A 445 2.63 4.26 -23.34
C ASN A 445 2.63 5.80 -23.17
N PRO A 446 3.72 6.51 -23.55
CA PRO A 446 3.80 7.96 -23.38
C PRO A 446 2.68 8.73 -24.11
N GLY A 447 2.23 8.24 -25.28
CA GLY A 447 1.12 8.84 -26.01
C GLY A 447 -0.20 8.68 -25.28
N ALA A 448 -0.46 7.50 -24.72
CA ALA A 448 -1.64 7.23 -23.92
C ALA A 448 -1.66 8.05 -22.62
N ALA A 449 -0.55 8.12 -21.92
CA ALA A 449 -0.40 8.92 -20.72
C ALA A 449 -0.62 10.41 -20.97
N LYS A 450 -0.02 10.95 -22.04
CA LYS A 450 -0.25 12.34 -22.46
C LYS A 450 -1.72 12.60 -22.77
N MET A 451 -2.35 11.71 -23.53
CA MET A 451 -3.75 11.87 -23.91
C MET A 451 -4.69 11.77 -22.70
N TYR A 452 -4.40 10.86 -21.76
CA TYR A 452 -5.13 10.78 -20.49
C TYR A 452 -5.03 12.12 -19.74
N TRP A 453 -3.82 12.67 -19.60
CA TRP A 453 -3.60 13.94 -18.92
C TRP A 453 -4.27 15.12 -19.63
N ASP A 454 -4.21 15.19 -20.96
CA ASP A 454 -4.88 16.24 -21.73
C ASP A 454 -6.40 16.29 -21.46
N LYS A 455 -7.00 15.13 -21.13
CA LYS A 455 -8.42 15.04 -20.75
C LYS A 455 -8.67 15.40 -19.27
N VAL A 456 -7.65 15.37 -18.43
CA VAL A 456 -7.71 15.81 -17.02
C VAL A 456 -7.57 17.32 -16.90
N VAL A 457 -6.85 17.99 -17.81
CA VAL A 457 -6.60 19.45 -17.79
C VAL A 457 -7.86 20.29 -17.55
N PRO A 458 -9.01 20.05 -18.22
CA PRO A 458 -10.23 20.81 -17.95
C PRO A 458 -10.72 20.73 -16.49
N LEU A 459 -10.45 19.60 -15.80
CA LEU A 459 -10.76 19.45 -14.38
C LEU A 459 -9.77 20.24 -13.49
N VAL A 460 -8.50 20.31 -13.91
CA VAL A 460 -7.50 21.18 -13.26
C VAL A 460 -7.93 22.64 -13.33
N ASP A 461 -8.46 23.08 -14.47
CA ASP A 461 -8.92 24.46 -14.68
C ASP A 461 -10.14 24.84 -13.81
N LEU A 462 -10.88 23.85 -13.30
CA LEU A 462 -11.95 24.04 -12.31
C LEU A 462 -11.42 24.29 -10.88
N ASN A 463 -10.11 24.45 -10.67
CA ASN A 463 -9.46 24.63 -9.37
C ASN A 463 -9.63 23.44 -8.41
N ILE A 464 -9.71 22.22 -8.92
CA ILE A 464 -9.59 21.01 -8.10
C ILE A 464 -8.19 20.98 -7.48
N ASP A 465 -8.11 20.73 -6.16
CA ASP A 465 -6.88 20.85 -5.37
C ASP A 465 -6.07 19.54 -5.27
N GLY A 466 -6.75 18.40 -5.31
CA GLY A 466 -6.13 17.10 -5.16
C GLY A 466 -6.85 15.99 -5.91
N TRP A 467 -6.21 14.82 -5.99
CA TRP A 467 -6.68 13.72 -6.82
C TRP A 467 -6.74 12.43 -6.02
N PHE A 468 -7.85 11.72 -6.13
CA PHE A 468 -8.08 10.42 -5.54
C PHE A 468 -7.99 9.37 -6.64
N LEU A 469 -6.78 8.77 -6.78
CA LEU A 469 -6.44 7.82 -7.83
C LEU A 469 -6.84 6.41 -7.40
N ASP A 470 -8.07 6.04 -7.71
CA ASP A 470 -8.66 4.77 -7.35
C ASP A 470 -8.53 3.73 -8.48
N GLY A 471 -8.45 2.44 -8.14
CA GLY A 471 -8.37 1.32 -9.07
C GLY A 471 -7.07 1.17 -9.90
N PRO A 472 -5.89 1.65 -9.44
CA PRO A 472 -4.67 1.56 -10.24
C PRO A 472 -3.92 0.23 -10.13
N GLU A 473 -4.43 -0.79 -9.46
CA GLU A 473 -3.79 -2.10 -9.25
C GLU A 473 -3.78 -3.09 -10.42
N PRO A 474 -4.25 -2.99 -11.58
CA PRO A 474 -5.57 -3.06 -12.19
C PRO A 474 -6.52 -4.10 -11.56
N ASP A 475 -7.76 -3.71 -11.29
CA ASP A 475 -8.73 -4.53 -10.53
C ASP A 475 -8.97 -5.95 -11.08
N HIS A 476 -9.11 -6.10 -12.38
CA HIS A 476 -9.34 -7.40 -13.02
C HIS A 476 -8.04 -8.04 -13.50
N ILE A 477 -7.21 -8.44 -12.55
CA ILE A 477 -5.86 -8.94 -12.81
C ILE A 477 -5.80 -10.12 -13.80
N ALA A 478 -6.77 -11.01 -13.77
CA ALA A 478 -6.83 -12.15 -14.69
C ALA A 478 -6.99 -11.73 -16.15
N SER A 479 -7.65 -10.60 -16.41
CA SER A 479 -7.77 -10.02 -17.76
C SER A 479 -6.54 -9.21 -18.18
N PHE A 480 -5.79 -8.67 -17.22
CA PHE A 480 -4.58 -7.88 -17.46
C PHE A 480 -3.35 -8.75 -17.75
N LEU A 481 -3.13 -9.82 -16.98
CA LEU A 481 -1.90 -10.63 -17.04
C LEU A 481 -1.53 -11.20 -18.42
N PRO A 482 -2.48 -11.67 -19.27
CA PRO A 482 -2.13 -12.22 -20.58
C PRO A 482 -1.78 -11.14 -21.62
N LEU A 483 -1.94 -9.87 -21.30
CA LEU A 483 -1.76 -8.78 -22.26
C LEU A 483 -0.29 -8.36 -22.41
N ARG A 484 -0.06 -7.58 -23.44
CA ARG A 484 1.20 -6.90 -23.69
C ARG A 484 0.99 -5.40 -23.61
N THR A 485 1.71 -4.76 -22.70
CA THR A 485 1.76 -3.30 -22.55
C THR A 485 2.89 -2.72 -23.41
N TYR A 486 2.97 -1.40 -23.49
CA TYR A 486 4.09 -0.72 -24.13
C TYR A 486 5.44 -1.05 -23.49
N ALA A 487 5.47 -1.30 -22.16
CA ALA A 487 6.66 -1.72 -21.43
C ALA A 487 6.98 -3.23 -21.53
N GLY A 488 6.19 -4.00 -22.29
CA GLY A 488 6.34 -5.43 -22.46
C GLY A 488 5.18 -6.24 -21.90
N GLU A 489 5.43 -7.48 -21.52
CA GLU A 489 4.40 -8.37 -20.96
C GLU A 489 3.84 -7.81 -19.65
N ALA A 490 2.52 -7.79 -19.52
CA ALA A 490 1.83 -7.24 -18.34
C ALA A 490 2.27 -7.91 -17.03
N ARG A 491 2.50 -9.25 -17.04
CA ARG A 491 3.02 -9.98 -15.87
C ARG A 491 4.36 -9.47 -15.36
N ARG A 492 5.19 -8.88 -16.24
CA ARG A 492 6.49 -8.30 -15.88
C ARG A 492 6.34 -6.97 -15.11
N VAL A 493 5.32 -6.18 -15.42
CA VAL A 493 5.19 -4.78 -14.97
C VAL A 493 3.94 -4.53 -14.10
N ARG A 494 3.23 -5.60 -13.71
CA ARG A 494 1.93 -5.48 -13.03
C ARG A 494 1.94 -4.61 -11.77
N ASN A 495 2.97 -4.75 -10.95
CA ASN A 495 3.03 -4.08 -9.65
C ASN A 495 3.38 -2.61 -9.72
N ILE A 496 3.89 -2.13 -10.86
CA ILE A 496 4.30 -0.73 -11.04
C ILE A 496 3.28 0.13 -11.79
N TYR A 497 2.13 -0.42 -12.15
CA TYR A 497 1.07 0.35 -12.79
C TYR A 497 0.67 1.59 -11.94
N PRO A 498 0.43 1.48 -10.61
CA PRO A 498 0.10 2.63 -9.76
C PRO A 498 1.21 3.68 -9.70
N LEU A 499 2.47 3.25 -9.66
CA LEU A 499 3.64 4.15 -9.67
C LEU A 499 3.67 5.01 -10.94
N VAL A 500 3.55 4.37 -12.11
CA VAL A 500 3.64 5.06 -13.40
C VAL A 500 2.42 5.96 -13.62
N HIS A 501 1.22 5.48 -13.25
CA HIS A 501 0.00 6.29 -13.32
C HIS A 501 0.09 7.55 -12.46
N ALA A 502 0.53 7.43 -11.21
CA ALA A 502 0.68 8.58 -10.31
C ALA A 502 1.77 9.56 -10.79
N SER A 503 2.85 9.06 -11.40
CA SER A 503 3.92 9.93 -11.92
C SER A 503 3.42 10.89 -13.01
N HIS A 504 2.52 10.44 -13.88
CA HIS A 504 1.92 11.29 -14.92
C HIS A 504 1.04 12.40 -14.32
N PHE A 505 0.31 12.11 -13.25
CA PHE A 505 -0.45 13.13 -12.52
C PHE A 505 0.48 14.15 -11.86
N TYR A 506 1.54 13.69 -11.18
CA TYR A 506 2.51 14.58 -10.54
C TYR A 506 3.15 15.55 -11.56
N ASP A 507 3.66 15.00 -12.65
CA ASP A 507 4.32 15.79 -13.69
C ASP A 507 3.34 16.77 -14.35
N GLY A 508 2.12 16.32 -14.61
CA GLY A 508 1.08 17.13 -15.19
C GLY A 508 0.65 18.29 -14.27
N ILE A 509 0.40 18.02 -12.99
CA ILE A 509 0.02 19.03 -12.00
C ILE A 509 1.16 20.04 -11.79
N THR A 510 2.39 19.55 -11.62
CA THR A 510 3.55 20.40 -11.40
C THR A 510 3.80 21.32 -12.60
N LYS A 511 3.58 20.84 -13.81
CA LYS A 511 3.68 21.65 -15.03
C LYS A 511 2.54 22.67 -15.14
N ALA A 512 1.30 22.27 -14.84
CA ALA A 512 0.13 23.15 -14.93
C ALA A 512 0.11 24.20 -13.80
N ARG A 513 0.57 23.82 -12.60
CA ARG A 513 0.54 24.65 -11.39
C ARG A 513 1.86 24.59 -10.61
N PRO A 514 2.96 25.15 -11.12
CA PRO A 514 4.31 24.99 -10.58
C PRO A 514 4.50 25.55 -9.16
N ASN A 515 3.61 26.42 -8.71
CA ASN A 515 3.66 27.01 -7.37
C ASN A 515 2.85 26.25 -6.31
N LEU A 516 2.15 25.18 -6.72
CA LEU A 516 1.37 24.36 -5.81
C LEU A 516 2.08 23.02 -5.53
N ARG A 517 1.94 22.55 -4.30
CA ARG A 517 2.39 21.22 -3.90
C ARG A 517 1.30 20.21 -4.29
N PRO A 518 1.59 19.22 -5.15
CA PRO A 518 0.62 18.19 -5.50
C PRO A 518 0.20 17.36 -4.28
N TYR A 519 -1.06 16.94 -4.25
CA TYR A 519 -1.58 15.93 -3.35
C TYR A 519 -2.38 14.90 -4.12
N MET A 520 -1.99 13.65 -3.94
CA MET A 520 -2.70 12.51 -4.51
C MET A 520 -2.88 11.44 -3.44
N LEU A 521 -4.06 10.81 -3.44
CA LEU A 521 -4.34 9.62 -2.65
C LEU A 521 -4.52 8.44 -3.59
N THR A 522 -3.70 7.41 -3.49
CA THR A 522 -3.73 6.23 -4.37
C THR A 522 -3.93 4.94 -3.58
N ARG A 523 -4.69 3.97 -4.14
CA ARG A 523 -5.02 2.72 -3.45
C ARG A 523 -3.84 1.78 -3.28
N CYS A 524 -2.92 1.78 -4.23
CA CYS A 524 -1.74 0.93 -4.25
C CYS A 524 -0.47 1.74 -4.45
N ALA A 525 0.67 1.12 -4.18
CA ALA A 525 1.97 1.74 -4.32
C ALA A 525 3.06 0.73 -4.68
N TRP A 526 4.12 1.23 -5.29
CA TRP A 526 5.36 0.50 -5.48
C TRP A 526 6.54 1.30 -4.91
N ALA A 527 7.72 0.68 -4.83
CA ALA A 527 8.96 1.38 -4.46
C ALA A 527 9.13 2.66 -5.27
N SER A 528 9.57 3.74 -4.66
CA SER A 528 9.69 5.11 -5.17
C SER A 528 8.38 5.91 -5.29
N GLN A 529 7.24 5.36 -4.91
CA GLN A 529 5.96 6.06 -4.93
C GLN A 529 6.00 7.38 -4.14
N GLN A 530 6.78 7.45 -3.06
CA GLN A 530 6.89 8.62 -2.19
C GLN A 530 7.29 9.89 -2.94
N LYS A 531 8.13 9.80 -3.97
CA LYS A 531 8.64 10.99 -4.66
C LYS A 531 7.59 11.74 -5.49
N TRP A 532 6.44 11.11 -5.74
CA TRP A 532 5.35 11.64 -6.54
C TRP A 532 4.25 12.33 -5.71
N GLY A 533 4.53 12.74 -4.46
CA GLY A 533 3.56 13.47 -3.63
C GLY A 533 2.30 12.68 -3.30
N THR A 534 2.41 11.36 -3.21
CA THR A 534 1.28 10.47 -2.95
C THR A 534 1.16 10.09 -1.49
N ALA A 535 -0.08 9.98 -1.03
CA ALA A 535 -0.48 9.20 0.12
C ALA A 535 -1.17 7.91 -0.34
N VAL A 536 -1.21 6.89 0.52
CA VAL A 536 -1.85 5.60 0.23
C VAL A 536 -2.89 5.30 1.29
N TRP A 537 -4.00 4.66 0.90
CA TRP A 537 -4.99 4.17 1.87
C TRP A 537 -5.17 2.65 1.78
N SER A 538 -5.78 2.10 2.80
CA SER A 538 -5.88 0.65 3.00
C SER A 538 -6.90 -0.07 2.12
N GLY A 539 -7.56 0.62 1.17
CA GLY A 539 -8.57 0.03 0.28
C GLY A 539 -9.90 -0.22 0.97
N ASP A 540 -10.73 -1.09 0.37
CA ASP A 540 -12.13 -1.34 0.75
C ASP A 540 -12.22 -2.36 1.90
N ILE A 541 -11.74 -1.99 3.07
CA ILE A 541 -11.61 -2.85 4.24
C ILE A 541 -12.93 -3.04 5.00
N PRO A 542 -13.13 -4.19 5.69
CA PRO A 542 -14.31 -4.44 6.52
C PRO A 542 -14.46 -3.50 7.73
N THR A 543 -15.68 -3.41 8.26
CA THR A 543 -16.05 -2.58 9.40
C THR A 543 -16.08 -3.41 10.70
N THR A 544 -14.93 -3.88 11.18
CA THR A 544 -14.80 -4.71 12.38
C THR A 544 -13.62 -4.30 13.24
N PHE A 545 -13.67 -4.60 14.55
CA PHE A 545 -12.53 -4.42 15.45
C PHE A 545 -11.34 -5.29 15.06
N GLU A 546 -11.56 -6.49 14.54
CA GLU A 546 -10.50 -7.35 14.01
C GLU A 546 -9.76 -6.67 12.85
N GLU A 547 -10.48 -5.98 11.98
CA GLU A 547 -9.85 -5.24 10.90
C GLU A 547 -9.09 -4.01 11.43
N LEU A 548 -9.64 -3.28 12.41
CA LEU A 548 -8.92 -2.19 13.07
C LEU A 548 -7.58 -2.63 13.67
N GLN A 549 -7.53 -3.81 14.29
CA GLN A 549 -6.29 -4.41 14.79
C GLN A 549 -5.27 -4.61 13.65
N LYS A 550 -5.72 -5.19 12.53
CA LYS A 550 -4.86 -5.43 11.36
C LYS A 550 -4.33 -4.13 10.74
N GLN A 551 -5.11 -3.06 10.80
CA GLN A 551 -4.74 -1.77 10.20
C GLN A 551 -3.57 -1.09 10.91
N VAL A 552 -3.37 -1.32 12.20
CA VAL A 552 -2.21 -0.74 12.91
C VAL A 552 -0.91 -1.37 12.38
N ALA A 553 -0.80 -2.69 12.38
CA ALA A 553 0.38 -3.39 11.86
C ALA A 553 0.60 -3.14 10.35
N ALA A 554 -0.47 -3.10 9.56
CA ALA A 554 -0.42 -2.82 8.12
C ALA A 554 0.14 -1.43 7.83
N GLY A 555 -0.36 -0.39 8.53
CA GLY A 555 0.11 0.98 8.37
C GLY A 555 1.57 1.17 8.80
N LEU A 556 1.99 0.53 9.89
CA LEU A 556 3.36 0.60 10.39
C LEU A 556 4.36 -0.08 9.43
N ASN A 557 4.05 -1.28 8.93
CA ASN A 557 4.88 -1.94 7.93
C ASN A 557 4.90 -1.18 6.61
N PHE A 558 3.78 -0.55 6.21
CA PHE A 558 3.74 0.28 5.01
C PHE A 558 4.64 1.51 5.14
N THR A 559 4.50 2.30 6.21
CA THR A 559 5.32 3.51 6.40
C THR A 559 6.80 3.19 6.59
N ALA A 560 7.11 2.02 7.15
CA ALA A 560 8.49 1.52 7.24
C ALA A 560 9.15 1.34 5.87
N THR A 561 8.39 1.04 4.80
CA THR A 561 8.98 0.87 3.45
C THR A 561 9.55 2.15 2.83
N GLY A 562 9.46 3.29 3.52
CA GLY A 562 9.94 4.56 3.01
C GLY A 562 8.86 5.40 2.32
N ILE A 563 7.60 4.97 2.28
CA ILE A 563 6.45 5.76 1.81
C ILE A 563 5.75 6.35 3.04
N PRO A 564 5.93 7.65 3.35
CA PRO A 564 5.64 8.19 4.70
C PRO A 564 4.17 8.53 4.94
N TYR A 565 3.36 8.70 3.87
CA TYR A 565 1.99 9.18 3.99
C TYR A 565 1.00 8.05 3.74
N TRP A 566 0.29 7.69 4.79
CA TRP A 566 -0.66 6.60 4.79
C TRP A 566 -1.93 6.96 5.57
N THR A 567 -3.02 6.32 5.25
CA THR A 567 -4.30 6.40 5.97
C THR A 567 -5.06 5.09 5.85
N THR A 568 -6.13 4.99 6.62
CA THR A 568 -7.14 3.93 6.52
C THR A 568 -8.50 4.58 6.25
N ASP A 569 -9.46 3.83 5.76
CA ASP A 569 -10.86 4.26 5.77
C ASP A 569 -11.37 4.17 7.20
N ILE A 570 -11.55 5.34 7.85
CA ILE A 570 -11.97 5.39 9.25
C ILE A 570 -13.38 4.82 9.40
N GLY A 571 -13.48 3.80 10.27
CA GLY A 571 -14.69 3.03 10.48
C GLY A 571 -14.85 1.84 9.53
N GLY A 572 -13.85 1.54 8.69
CA GLY A 572 -13.91 0.60 7.57
C GLY A 572 -14.65 1.17 6.36
N TYR A 573 -14.45 0.58 5.18
CA TYR A 573 -15.14 1.01 3.96
C TYR A 573 -16.53 0.37 3.82
N SER A 574 -16.60 -0.96 3.86
CA SER A 574 -17.82 -1.71 3.54
C SER A 574 -18.68 -1.98 4.75
N GLY A 575 -19.85 -1.34 4.81
CA GLY A 575 -20.87 -1.61 5.82
C GLY A 575 -20.82 -0.64 7.01
N GLY A 576 -21.35 -1.09 8.14
CA GLY A 576 -21.52 -0.29 9.34
C GLY A 576 -22.80 0.57 9.30
N ASP A 577 -23.62 0.44 10.33
CA ASP A 577 -24.84 1.22 10.49
C ASP A 577 -24.60 2.30 11.55
N PRO A 578 -24.60 3.60 11.17
CA PRO A 578 -24.37 4.71 12.09
C PRO A 578 -25.37 4.77 13.26
N SER A 579 -26.54 4.13 13.17
CA SER A 579 -27.53 4.08 14.22
C SER A 579 -27.23 3.02 15.31
N LYS A 580 -26.33 2.08 15.06
CA LYS A 580 -26.00 0.96 15.95
C LYS A 580 -24.87 1.33 16.92
N LYS A 581 -25.08 1.05 18.21
CA LYS A 581 -24.14 1.42 19.28
C LYS A 581 -22.78 0.74 19.16
N ASP A 582 -22.74 -0.52 18.76
CA ASP A 582 -21.52 -1.28 18.53
C ASP A 582 -20.69 -0.67 17.39
N TYR A 583 -21.35 -0.26 16.31
CA TYR A 583 -20.66 0.41 15.22
C TYR A 583 -20.26 1.86 15.58
N GLN A 584 -21.05 2.56 16.38
CA GLN A 584 -20.68 3.88 16.90
C GLN A 584 -19.38 3.82 17.72
N GLU A 585 -19.23 2.81 18.59
CA GLU A 585 -17.99 2.60 19.33
C GLU A 585 -16.83 2.32 18.40
N LEU A 586 -16.96 1.36 17.48
CA LEU A 586 -15.93 1.04 16.49
C LEU A 586 -15.49 2.29 15.72
N PHE A 587 -16.45 3.10 15.26
CA PHE A 587 -16.15 4.33 14.53
C PHE A 587 -15.35 5.32 15.38
N ILE A 588 -15.72 5.54 16.65
CA ILE A 588 -14.97 6.41 17.57
C ILE A 588 -13.54 5.87 17.76
N ARG A 589 -13.36 4.58 18.02
CA ARG A 589 -12.02 3.99 18.24
C ARG A 589 -11.15 4.09 17.00
N TRP A 590 -11.73 3.88 15.83
CA TRP A 590 -11.02 4.06 14.57
C TRP A 590 -10.69 5.53 14.29
N PHE A 591 -11.61 6.43 14.63
CA PHE A 591 -11.40 7.87 14.48
C PHE A 591 -10.26 8.39 15.37
N GLN A 592 -10.20 7.91 16.62
CA GLN A 592 -9.11 8.17 17.55
C GLN A 592 -7.75 7.72 16.96
N TYR A 593 -7.67 6.50 16.44
CA TYR A 593 -6.51 6.00 15.74
C TYR A 593 -6.17 6.84 14.51
N GLY A 594 -7.13 7.12 13.65
CA GLY A 594 -6.97 7.90 12.43
C GLY A 594 -6.45 9.32 12.67
N THR A 595 -6.74 9.91 13.84
CA THR A 595 -6.20 11.22 14.27
C THR A 595 -4.67 11.25 14.26
N PHE A 596 -4.02 10.11 14.46
CA PHE A 596 -2.56 9.93 14.47
C PHE A 596 -2.04 9.15 13.25
N CYS A 597 -2.85 8.94 12.23
CA CYS A 597 -2.34 8.56 10.92
C CYS A 597 -1.74 9.77 10.21
N PRO A 598 -0.75 9.60 9.32
CA PRO A 598 -0.17 10.70 8.54
C PRO A 598 -1.23 11.51 7.77
N ILE A 599 -2.20 10.84 7.18
CA ILE A 599 -3.40 11.44 6.58
C ILE A 599 -4.63 11.05 7.41
N PHE A 600 -5.54 12.01 7.65
CA PHE A 600 -6.69 11.83 8.52
C PHE A 600 -7.99 11.94 7.71
N ARG A 601 -8.53 10.81 7.25
CA ARG A 601 -9.68 10.76 6.34
C ARG A 601 -10.79 9.85 6.83
N ALA A 602 -11.99 10.38 7.07
CA ALA A 602 -13.20 9.56 7.21
C ALA A 602 -13.75 9.22 5.81
N HIS A 603 -13.92 7.94 5.52
CA HIS A 603 -14.51 7.46 4.27
C HIS A 603 -15.24 6.14 4.49
N GLY A 604 -16.19 5.85 3.63
CA GLY A 604 -16.86 4.54 3.61
C GLY A 604 -18.27 4.57 3.05
N ARG A 605 -18.82 3.37 2.90
CA ARG A 605 -20.15 3.02 2.43
C ARG A 605 -20.94 2.46 3.61
N ARG A 606 -22.06 3.09 4.00
CA ARG A 606 -22.78 2.80 5.24
C ARG A 606 -24.16 2.18 5.00
N TYR A 607 -24.66 1.40 5.97
CA TYR A 607 -26.02 0.86 5.97
C TYR A 607 -26.95 1.70 6.87
N PRO A 608 -28.28 1.60 6.67
CA PRO A 608 -28.95 1.20 5.43
C PRO A 608 -28.81 2.28 4.36
N GLY A 609 -28.90 1.92 3.11
CA GLY A 609 -28.91 2.89 2.00
C GLY A 609 -27.62 2.91 1.17
N ASP A 610 -26.61 2.16 1.60
CA ASP A 610 -25.40 1.91 0.83
C ASP A 610 -24.71 3.21 0.36
N THR A 611 -24.58 3.45 -0.95
CA THR A 611 -23.94 4.67 -1.49
C THR A 611 -24.68 5.98 -1.15
N LYS A 612 -25.91 5.90 -0.63
CA LYS A 612 -26.73 7.05 -0.22
C LYS A 612 -26.68 7.31 1.28
N ALA A 613 -26.18 6.36 2.07
CA ALA A 613 -26.12 6.52 3.51
C ALA A 613 -25.06 7.56 3.91
N PRO A 614 -25.36 8.41 4.90
CA PRO A 614 -24.42 9.45 5.33
C PRO A 614 -23.24 8.84 6.10
N ASN A 615 -22.06 9.47 5.95
CA ASN A 615 -20.85 9.16 6.72
C ASN A 615 -20.33 10.41 7.46
N GLU A 616 -21.15 11.42 7.57
CA GLU A 616 -20.85 12.64 8.32
C GLU A 616 -21.10 12.40 9.82
N LEU A 617 -20.34 13.08 10.68
CA LEU A 617 -20.32 12.84 12.14
C LEU A 617 -21.71 12.91 12.79
N TRP A 618 -22.57 13.80 12.32
CA TRP A 618 -23.95 13.93 12.85
C TRP A 618 -24.86 12.72 12.57
N ALA A 619 -24.51 11.88 11.60
CA ALA A 619 -25.28 10.66 11.33
C ALA A 619 -25.15 9.60 12.44
N TYR A 620 -24.07 9.70 13.21
CA TYR A 620 -23.75 8.77 14.30
C TYR A 620 -24.35 9.21 15.67
N GLY A 621 -25.02 10.36 15.69
CA GLY A 621 -25.60 10.94 16.91
C GLY A 621 -24.64 11.89 17.65
N PRO A 622 -25.21 12.64 18.63
CA PRO A 622 -24.54 13.79 19.24
C PRO A 622 -23.30 13.43 20.05
N GLU A 623 -23.25 12.27 20.68
CA GLU A 623 -22.12 11.83 21.47
C GLU A 623 -20.91 11.52 20.55
N VAL A 624 -21.12 10.74 19.49
CA VAL A 624 -20.07 10.43 18.51
C VAL A 624 -19.56 11.70 17.84
N GLN A 625 -20.48 12.57 17.41
CA GLN A 625 -20.14 13.85 16.80
C GLN A 625 -19.25 14.69 17.73
N ARG A 626 -19.63 14.84 19.00
CA ARG A 626 -18.84 15.58 19.99
C ARG A 626 -17.44 14.99 20.14
N ILE A 627 -17.33 13.68 20.41
CA ILE A 627 -16.06 13.00 20.64
C ILE A 627 -15.16 13.13 19.39
N CYS A 628 -15.68 12.82 18.21
CA CYS A 628 -14.91 12.92 16.96
C CYS A 628 -14.49 14.36 16.66
N THR A 629 -15.37 15.35 16.93
CA THR A 629 -15.02 16.77 16.76
C THR A 629 -13.89 17.19 17.70
N ASP A 630 -13.86 16.68 18.94
CA ASP A 630 -12.77 16.96 19.89
C ASP A 630 -11.43 16.38 19.39
N PHE A 631 -11.42 15.19 18.76
CA PHE A 631 -10.24 14.61 18.14
C PHE A 631 -9.82 15.37 16.86
N ILE A 632 -10.75 15.86 16.06
CA ILE A 632 -10.44 16.78 14.95
C ILE A 632 -9.74 18.04 15.50
N LYS A 633 -10.30 18.67 16.54
CA LYS A 633 -9.69 19.83 17.17
C LYS A 633 -8.30 19.54 17.73
N LEU A 634 -8.10 18.35 18.32
CA LEU A 634 -6.78 17.91 18.76
C LEU A 634 -5.80 17.83 17.57
N ARG A 635 -6.22 17.24 16.45
CA ARG A 635 -5.39 17.18 15.22
C ARG A 635 -4.96 18.58 14.75
N TYR A 636 -5.89 19.55 14.70
CA TYR A 636 -5.57 20.93 14.29
C TYR A 636 -4.67 21.64 15.30
N ARG A 637 -4.84 21.39 16.58
CA ARG A 637 -3.94 21.93 17.61
C ARG A 637 -2.53 21.35 17.50
N LEU A 638 -2.39 20.09 17.12
CA LEU A 638 -1.11 19.43 16.85
C LEU A 638 -0.55 19.74 15.45
N LEU A 639 -1.24 20.50 14.61
CA LEU A 639 -0.83 20.73 13.23
C LEU A 639 0.57 21.33 13.09
N PRO A 640 1.06 22.24 13.96
CA PRO A 640 2.45 22.71 13.91
C PRO A 640 3.46 21.58 14.09
N TYR A 641 3.20 20.67 15.02
CA TYR A 641 4.02 19.47 15.22
C TYR A 641 4.01 18.59 13.98
N ILE A 642 2.81 18.28 13.45
CA ILE A 642 2.62 17.42 12.28
C ILE A 642 3.27 18.02 11.03
N TYR A 643 3.15 19.33 10.83
CA TYR A 643 3.76 20.02 9.70
C TYR A 643 5.29 20.04 9.79
N THR A 644 5.84 20.16 10.99
CA THR A 644 7.29 20.02 11.24
C THR A 644 7.76 18.60 10.90
N LEU A 645 6.96 17.57 11.25
CA LEU A 645 7.27 16.19 10.85
C LEU A 645 7.24 16.02 9.31
N SER A 646 6.29 16.67 8.63
CA SER A 646 6.22 16.64 7.15
C SER A 646 7.44 17.33 6.51
N ASP A 647 7.97 18.39 7.10
CA ASP A 647 9.24 19.01 6.67
C ASP A 647 10.42 18.04 6.86
N ARG A 648 10.49 17.36 7.99
CA ARG A 648 11.52 16.35 8.25
C ARG A 648 11.44 15.14 7.29
N VAL A 649 10.23 14.76 6.87
CA VAL A 649 10.03 13.74 5.81
C VAL A 649 10.82 14.12 4.55
N THR A 650 10.72 15.36 4.12
CA THR A 650 11.34 15.84 2.89
C THR A 650 12.84 16.04 3.04
N ARG A 651 13.29 16.67 4.12
CA ARG A 651 14.69 17.07 4.30
C ARG A 651 15.57 16.04 4.97
N GLU A 652 14.99 15.23 5.87
CA GLU A 652 15.74 14.27 6.69
C GLU A 652 15.37 12.81 6.37
N HIS A 653 14.47 12.58 5.42
CA HIS A 653 13.90 11.25 5.11
C HIS A 653 13.18 10.59 6.31
N TYR A 654 12.67 11.39 7.24
CA TYR A 654 12.03 10.93 8.47
C TYR A 654 10.71 10.19 8.20
N THR A 655 10.34 9.25 9.06
CA THR A 655 9.07 8.52 9.02
C THR A 655 8.18 8.96 10.18
N PRO A 656 7.05 9.68 9.95
CA PRO A 656 6.22 10.25 11.03
C PRO A 656 5.47 9.22 11.86
N MET A 657 4.85 8.22 11.25
CA MET A 657 4.19 7.09 11.90
C MET A 657 5.19 5.94 11.97
N ARG A 658 5.65 5.61 13.16
CA ARG A 658 6.86 4.79 13.39
C ARG A 658 6.54 3.58 14.24
N LEU A 659 6.92 2.39 13.79
CA LEU A 659 6.95 1.21 14.69
C LEU A 659 8.00 1.43 15.80
N LEU A 660 7.80 0.83 16.96
CA LEU A 660 8.62 1.12 18.13
C LEU A 660 10.11 0.74 17.97
N ALA A 661 10.39 -0.28 17.15
CA ALA A 661 11.78 -0.69 16.89
C ALA A 661 12.63 0.37 16.13
N PHE A 662 12.02 1.41 15.54
CA PHE A 662 12.78 2.56 15.00
C PHE A 662 13.49 3.34 16.10
N ASP A 663 12.81 3.53 17.23
CA ASP A 663 13.28 4.40 18.32
C ASP A 663 13.88 3.60 19.49
N PHE A 664 13.50 2.31 19.62
CA PHE A 664 13.87 1.45 20.76
C PHE A 664 14.34 0.05 20.29
N PRO A 665 15.34 -0.04 19.38
CA PRO A 665 15.72 -1.32 18.76
C PRO A 665 16.39 -2.31 19.73
N GLN A 666 16.79 -1.85 20.93
CA GLN A 666 17.41 -2.68 21.95
C GLN A 666 16.41 -3.27 22.97
N ASP A 667 15.17 -2.79 22.92
CA ASP A 667 14.09 -3.26 23.80
C ASP A 667 13.34 -4.41 23.10
N GLU A 668 13.65 -5.65 23.48
CA GLU A 668 13.07 -6.85 22.85
C GLU A 668 11.54 -6.89 22.91
N LYS A 669 10.93 -6.26 23.94
CA LYS A 669 9.47 -6.24 24.10
C LYS A 669 8.73 -5.43 23.03
N VAL A 670 9.43 -4.55 22.32
CA VAL A 670 8.82 -3.75 21.27
C VAL A 670 8.97 -4.33 19.87
N LEU A 671 9.79 -5.38 19.69
CA LEU A 671 10.11 -5.91 18.36
C LEU A 671 8.90 -6.52 17.61
N ASP A 672 7.90 -7.00 18.34
CA ASP A 672 6.62 -7.48 17.75
C ASP A 672 5.40 -6.68 18.24
N CYS A 673 5.62 -5.44 18.69
CA CYS A 673 4.55 -4.58 19.19
C CYS A 673 3.72 -4.03 18.02
N LYS A 674 2.49 -4.49 17.89
CA LYS A 674 1.57 -4.20 16.78
C LYS A 674 0.33 -3.38 17.18
N ASP A 675 0.26 -2.94 18.43
CA ASP A 675 -0.91 -2.28 19.01
C ASP A 675 -0.61 -0.89 19.58
N GLN A 676 0.62 -0.41 19.43
CA GLN A 676 1.06 0.93 19.79
C GLN A 676 2.27 1.37 18.95
N PHE A 677 2.46 2.67 18.76
CA PHE A 677 3.48 3.21 17.87
C PHE A 677 3.90 4.63 18.27
N MET A 678 5.05 5.09 17.78
CA MET A 678 5.44 6.49 17.89
C MET A 678 4.85 7.32 16.75
N TYR A 679 4.30 8.48 17.09
CA TYR A 679 3.96 9.53 16.12
C TYR A 679 4.95 10.68 16.25
N GLY A 680 5.91 10.72 15.36
CA GLY A 680 7.11 11.53 15.51
C GLY A 680 7.97 11.10 16.70
N PRO A 681 8.92 11.93 17.16
CA PRO A 681 9.83 11.56 18.24
C PRO A 681 9.21 11.67 19.65
N ALA A 682 8.00 12.25 19.78
CA ALA A 682 7.46 12.67 21.06
C ALA A 682 6.27 11.84 21.56
N LEU A 683 5.37 11.41 20.69
CA LEU A 683 4.07 10.85 21.08
C LEU A 683 4.04 9.32 20.90
N LEU A 684 3.79 8.59 21.98
CA LEU A 684 3.43 7.17 21.96
C LEU A 684 1.91 7.07 21.89
N VAL A 685 1.40 6.52 20.79
CA VAL A 685 -0.02 6.36 20.48
C VAL A 685 -0.45 4.93 20.75
N CYS A 686 -1.51 4.76 21.55
CA CYS A 686 -1.97 3.46 22.01
C CYS A 686 -3.47 3.27 21.71
N PRO A 687 -3.85 2.92 20.46
CA PRO A 687 -5.24 2.78 20.05
C PRO A 687 -5.99 1.72 20.86
N ILE A 688 -7.29 1.90 21.01
CA ILE A 688 -8.18 0.89 21.61
C ILE A 688 -8.67 -0.01 20.48
N LEU A 689 -8.38 -1.30 20.60
CA LEU A 689 -8.55 -2.29 19.53
C LEU A 689 -9.56 -3.40 19.89
N GLU A 690 -10.24 -3.27 21.05
CA GLU A 690 -11.22 -4.24 21.54
C GLU A 690 -12.53 -3.53 21.86
N ALA A 691 -13.64 -4.18 21.50
CA ALA A 691 -14.98 -3.66 21.80
C ALA A 691 -15.24 -3.63 23.30
N GLY A 692 -15.88 -2.58 23.78
CA GLY A 692 -16.26 -2.40 25.18
C GLY A 692 -15.10 -2.13 26.15
N ALA A 693 -13.87 -1.98 25.64
CA ALA A 693 -12.72 -1.73 26.50
C ALA A 693 -12.76 -0.32 27.11
N THR A 694 -12.64 -0.24 28.43
CA THR A 694 -12.54 1.00 29.20
C THR A 694 -11.16 1.27 29.75
N SER A 695 -10.23 0.33 29.54
CA SER A 695 -8.82 0.43 29.84
C SER A 695 -8.04 -0.53 28.96
N ARG A 696 -6.71 -0.32 28.83
CA ARG A 696 -5.82 -1.26 28.17
C ARG A 696 -4.44 -1.29 28.80
N SER A 697 -3.74 -2.41 28.68
CA SER A 697 -2.33 -2.51 28.97
C SER A 697 -1.52 -1.73 27.93
N VAL A 698 -0.59 -0.89 28.38
CA VAL A 698 0.35 -0.14 27.55
C VAL A 698 1.77 -0.40 28.05
N TYR A 699 2.64 -0.90 27.21
CA TYR A 699 4.06 -0.99 27.49
C TYR A 699 4.73 0.34 27.20
N LEU A 700 5.42 0.90 28.20
CA LEU A 700 6.23 2.10 28.04
C LEU A 700 7.67 1.68 27.78
N PRO A 701 8.26 1.91 26.58
CA PRO A 701 9.61 1.48 26.24
C PRO A 701 10.67 1.93 27.26
N GLU A 702 11.61 1.04 27.53
CA GLU A 702 12.65 1.26 28.55
C GLU A 702 13.65 2.36 28.16
N GLY A 703 14.48 2.77 29.14
CA GLY A 703 15.51 3.81 28.95
C GLY A 703 14.99 5.26 28.93
N HIS A 704 13.68 5.45 29.00
CA HIS A 704 13.05 6.78 28.94
C HIS A 704 12.05 7.01 30.08
N THR A 705 11.80 8.27 30.37
CA THR A 705 10.67 8.72 31.22
C THR A 705 9.51 9.11 30.31
N TRP A 706 8.30 8.79 30.71
CA TRP A 706 7.06 9.04 29.98
C TRP A 706 6.09 9.86 30.82
N PHE A 707 5.29 10.69 30.17
CA PHE A 707 4.19 11.44 30.78
C PHE A 707 2.89 11.08 30.08
N ASP A 708 1.87 10.76 30.86
CA ASP A 708 0.51 10.65 30.31
C ASP A 708 0.09 12.00 29.74
N PHE A 709 -0.34 12.01 28.48
CA PHE A 709 -0.66 13.24 27.73
C PHE A 709 -1.81 14.02 28.37
N TRP A 710 -2.78 13.32 28.95
CA TRP A 710 -4.03 13.91 29.46
C TRP A 710 -3.87 14.43 30.90
N THR A 711 -3.16 13.70 31.72
CA THR A 711 -3.08 13.96 33.17
C THR A 711 -1.73 14.56 33.60
N GLY A 712 -0.71 14.45 32.77
CA GLY A 712 0.67 14.83 33.12
C GLY A 712 1.34 13.85 34.10
N LYS A 713 0.73 12.73 34.42
CA LYS A 713 1.31 11.72 35.32
C LYS A 713 2.57 11.14 34.75
N LYS A 714 3.63 11.10 35.57
CA LYS A 714 4.96 10.62 35.21
C LYS A 714 5.12 9.12 35.44
N TYR A 715 5.79 8.44 34.50
CA TYR A 715 6.14 7.04 34.57
C TYR A 715 7.59 6.81 34.16
N GLN A 716 8.23 5.78 34.69
CA GLN A 716 9.49 5.28 34.17
C GLN A 716 9.18 4.24 33.08
N GLY A 717 10.02 4.18 32.03
CA GLY A 717 9.93 3.14 31.01
C GLY A 717 10.38 1.78 31.50
N GLY A 718 10.22 0.77 30.67
CA GLY A 718 10.48 -0.65 30.99
C GLY A 718 9.31 -1.36 31.70
N ILE A 719 8.17 -0.68 31.89
CA ILE A 719 6.99 -1.19 32.60
C ILE A 719 5.74 -1.21 31.72
N THR A 720 4.83 -2.08 32.07
CA THR A 720 3.46 -2.08 31.55
C THR A 720 2.54 -1.36 32.53
N VAL A 721 1.75 -0.44 32.05
CA VAL A 721 0.76 0.30 32.83
C VAL A 721 -0.66 0.01 32.32
N MET A 722 -1.62 0.00 33.24
CA MET A 722 -3.04 -0.03 32.88
C MET A 722 -3.48 1.42 32.62
N ALA A 723 -3.75 1.77 31.38
CA ALA A 723 -4.19 3.11 30.98
C ALA A 723 -5.70 3.13 30.83
N GLU A 724 -6.34 4.16 31.40
CA GLU A 724 -7.77 4.39 31.23
C GLU A 724 -8.10 4.75 29.78
N ALA A 725 -9.24 4.24 29.28
CA ALA A 725 -9.69 4.37 27.90
C ALA A 725 -11.21 4.53 27.83
N SER A 726 -11.75 5.56 28.50
CA SER A 726 -13.15 5.92 28.30
C SER A 726 -13.42 6.16 26.80
N LEU A 727 -14.68 6.14 26.40
CA LEU A 727 -15.02 6.31 24.97
C LEU A 727 -14.48 7.63 24.38
N SER A 728 -14.33 8.66 25.20
CA SER A 728 -13.78 9.97 24.81
C SER A 728 -12.27 10.09 24.96
N THR A 729 -11.57 9.02 25.36
CA THR A 729 -10.14 9.06 25.67
C THR A 729 -9.42 7.90 25.01
N MET A 730 -8.32 8.20 24.30
CA MET A 730 -7.35 7.22 23.83
C MET A 730 -6.04 7.42 24.58
N PRO A 731 -5.41 6.37 25.14
CA PRO A 731 -4.14 6.50 25.83
C PRO A 731 -3.06 7.08 24.90
N LEU A 732 -2.41 8.13 25.37
CA LEU A 732 -1.30 8.83 24.74
C LEU A 732 -0.24 9.12 25.79
N PHE A 733 1.03 8.91 25.43
CA PHE A 733 2.15 9.24 26.32
C PHE A 733 3.16 10.13 25.59
N VAL A 734 3.77 11.03 26.33
CA VAL A 734 4.82 11.93 25.85
C VAL A 734 6.15 11.48 26.37
N LYS A 735 7.12 11.29 25.47
CA LYS A 735 8.51 11.00 25.87
C LYS A 735 9.15 12.25 26.48
N ALA A 736 9.76 12.10 27.65
CA ALA A 736 10.47 13.18 28.34
C ALA A 736 11.55 13.83 27.47
N GLY A 737 11.72 15.13 27.61
CA GLY A 737 12.66 15.92 26.80
C GLY A 737 12.15 16.29 25.41
N SER A 738 10.92 15.92 25.06
CA SER A 738 10.30 16.28 23.79
C SER A 738 9.74 17.71 23.80
N ILE A 739 9.75 18.36 22.64
CA ILE A 739 9.07 19.62 22.38
C ILE A 739 7.95 19.36 21.38
N ILE A 740 6.72 19.69 21.75
CA ILE A 740 5.54 19.54 20.89
C ILE A 740 4.98 20.94 20.60
N PRO A 741 5.25 21.53 19.41
CA PRO A 741 4.59 22.76 19.00
C PRO A 741 3.07 22.53 18.93
N TYR A 742 2.29 23.41 19.57
CA TYR A 742 0.89 23.18 19.80
C TYR A 742 0.09 24.50 19.81
N TYR A 743 -0.99 24.57 19.04
CA TYR A 743 -1.88 25.72 19.10
C TYR A 743 -2.78 25.67 20.34
N MET A 744 -2.89 26.77 21.06
CA MET A 744 -3.79 26.87 22.22
C MET A 744 -5.28 26.89 21.82
N SER A 745 -5.58 27.40 20.64
CA SER A 745 -6.91 27.37 20.01
C SER A 745 -6.86 26.69 18.64
N VAL A 746 -8.03 26.24 18.16
CA VAL A 746 -8.12 25.69 16.79
C VAL A 746 -7.96 26.84 15.80
N VAL A 747 -6.90 26.82 15.03
CA VAL A 747 -6.66 27.76 13.93
C VAL A 747 -7.02 27.05 12.63
N LEU A 748 -8.12 27.47 12.01
CA LEU A 748 -8.37 27.13 10.60
C LEU A 748 -7.42 27.97 9.77
N ILE A 749 -6.52 27.33 9.04
CA ILE A 749 -5.54 28.01 8.23
C ILE A 749 -6.25 28.55 6.99
N ARG A 750 -6.46 29.87 6.95
CA ARG A 750 -6.94 30.55 5.75
C ARG A 750 -5.79 30.65 4.76
N TYR A 751 -6.05 30.29 3.52
CA TYR A 751 -5.10 30.43 2.42
C TYR A 751 -5.48 31.68 1.61
N PRO A 752 -4.67 32.75 1.63
CA PRO A 752 -4.83 33.81 0.65
C PRO A 752 -4.45 33.26 -0.74
N HIS A 753 -5.23 33.59 -1.74
CA HIS A 753 -4.86 33.36 -3.13
C HIS A 753 -3.56 34.11 -3.41
N GLY A 754 -2.43 33.37 -3.60
CA GLY A 754 -1.15 33.98 -3.92
C GLY A 754 0.08 33.59 -3.10
N GLY A 755 0.05 32.46 -2.42
CA GLY A 755 1.28 31.68 -2.19
C GLY A 755 2.27 32.14 -1.13
N ARG A 756 1.95 32.97 -0.12
CA ARG A 756 2.79 33.11 1.09
C ARG A 756 2.00 32.74 2.34
N PHE A 757 2.64 31.90 3.13
CA PHE A 757 2.18 31.48 4.44
C PHE A 757 2.17 32.67 5.39
N GLU A 758 1.01 33.21 5.74
CA GLU A 758 0.91 34.12 6.88
C GLU A 758 0.32 33.35 8.05
N ILE A 759 1.14 33.10 9.05
CA ILE A 759 0.66 32.70 10.38
C ILE A 759 -0.05 33.93 10.94
N PRO A 760 -1.36 33.87 11.27
CA PRO A 760 -1.97 35.01 11.96
C PRO A 760 -1.18 35.28 13.23
N ARG A 761 -0.62 36.48 13.36
CA ARG A 761 -0.09 36.93 14.64
C ARG A 761 -1.28 37.07 15.59
N LEU A 762 -1.25 36.29 16.68
CA LEU A 762 -2.11 36.49 17.83
C LEU A 762 -1.89 37.88 18.41
#